data_cd5552b0e68b727cdfcd8d36b6ecc47b
#
_entry.id   cd5552b0e68b727cdfcd8d36b6ecc47b
#
_cell.length_a   1.000
_cell.length_b   1.000
_cell.length_c   1.000
_cell.angle_alpha   90.00
_cell.angle_beta   90.00
_cell.angle_gamma   90.00
#
_symmetry.space_group_name_H-M   'P 1'
#
loop_
_entity.id
_entity.type
_entity.pdbx_description
1 polymer ?
#
loop_
_entity_poly.entity_id
_entity_poly.type
_entity_poly.pdbx_seq_one_letter_code
_entity_poly.pdbx_strand_id
1 'polypeptide(L)'
;MSLRHILLCLSIVPLAFHAQGLRTGDLKCENLYDPLGIDNTAPHFSWKNYSPRNNARQTAWEIQVGTDSVKVSRGEADLWSSGKRRSAESVMVGYEGRTLRSGMLCFWRVRTWDERSKASSWSDIRRFSVGLLTDKDFPGEYIGLDKSAGDVTAPILRKRFKLRGRHRVFIHVNSLGYHEVRVNGRKVGDAVLAPAVSQLDKRSHIVTYDITPYSREGDNEVEIWLGKGWYRENLFHAEYEGPLVKAAVMRQNGAGWQSVAVTDSSWEGTPSGYHDFGTWQALQFGGERVDARILHNSGRHWTKAHVVSVANKTATPQMTEVNRVIDTLKPVSITEYDGGWLVDFGRDITGWLRLEMPDVPGDVTVRMEYGDWIDTTGVFTPQGEYDEYITAGDGKDVFCNKFHHHAFRYVLVKNIRQPRAEDLTALQISGDYSETVRFECSDDDINSIYQMISRTMRCLTFSGYMVDCPHLERMGYGGDGNSSTMTVQTLCDVAPVYYNWLTAWGDAMAADGDLPYVAPAGGGGGGPYWNSFIIKAPLRTYLNYGDRRMLVKLYGQMKRWLGFVGRHVKDGLLQPWADTDRRMWFLGDWLAPKGVDVGGDSQLLTGNCVLSDCLNSMSLMADILGDKGDAGLFAAQRDSLNRKIHARFYHPADSTYATGSPLDMSYPMLTGVVPDSLRSAVTARLLALSRGKYKSHIAAGLVGTYIFTQWAVDNGECQLMYDILKKRSYPGYLYMIDHGATTTWEYWSGERSHIHNCYNGVGIWFTQALGGIVPDISRPGYRHVLISPQKPDGIDWVSVDKETPYGTIRVSWHGARLSVEIPVGVTATVVWQGRRHEDVGSGKWTF
;
A
#
# COMPACT_ATOMS: atom_id res chain seq x y z
N MET A 1 15.45 18.06 12.59
CA MET A 1 16.12 16.94 13.27
C MET A 1 15.26 16.49 14.44
N SER A 2 14.46 15.46 14.23
CA SER A 2 13.66 14.85 15.30
C SER A 2 14.55 13.90 16.10
N LEU A 3 14.70 14.19 17.40
CA LEU A 3 15.59 13.51 18.36
C LEU A 3 15.18 12.04 18.68
N ARG A 4 14.40 11.39 17.85
CA ARG A 4 13.94 10.00 18.11
C ARG A 4 14.73 8.91 17.39
N HIS A 5 15.69 9.24 16.52
CA HIS A 5 16.50 8.23 15.80
C HIS A 5 17.94 8.07 16.33
N ILE A 6 18.30 8.73 17.43
CA ILE A 6 19.67 8.69 17.98
C ILE A 6 19.74 8.04 19.38
N LEU A 7 18.72 7.30 19.83
CA LEU A 7 18.77 6.56 21.09
C LEU A 7 18.69 5.04 20.90
N LEU A 8 19.43 4.53 19.92
CA LEU A 8 19.86 3.13 19.88
C LEU A 8 21.39 3.07 20.06
N CYS A 9 21.89 3.78 21.06
CA CYS A 9 23.24 3.58 21.55
C CYS A 9 23.18 2.72 22.79
N LEU A 10 23.65 1.50 22.65
CA LEU A 10 24.41 0.69 23.61
C LEU A 10 24.14 0.96 25.10
N SER A 11 23.11 0.39 25.64
CA SER A 11 23.19 -0.15 26.99
C SER A 11 23.60 -1.63 26.88
N ILE A 12 24.89 -1.90 26.88
CA ILE A 12 25.43 -3.23 27.19
C ILE A 12 25.12 -3.47 28.67
N VAL A 13 23.92 -3.96 28.95
CA VAL A 13 23.65 -4.69 30.20
C VAL A 13 24.18 -6.08 29.95
N PRO A 14 25.05 -6.61 30.80
CA PRO A 14 25.47 -8.02 30.74
C PRO A 14 24.22 -8.86 30.94
N LEU A 15 23.61 -9.34 29.85
CA LEU A 15 22.55 -10.33 29.90
C LEU A 15 23.15 -11.62 30.54
N ALA A 16 22.81 -11.80 31.77
CA ALA A 16 22.96 -13.08 32.43
C ALA A 16 22.37 -14.16 31.50
N PHE A 17 23.15 -15.18 31.20
CA PHE A 17 22.76 -16.39 30.49
C PHE A 17 21.65 -17.13 31.27
N HIS A 18 20.41 -16.62 31.16
CA HIS A 18 19.24 -17.29 31.70
C HIS A 18 18.17 -17.47 30.63
N ALA A 19 17.93 -18.76 30.39
CA ALA A 19 16.77 -19.33 29.71
C ALA A 19 16.74 -19.34 28.20
N GLN A 20 17.25 -20.38 27.61
CA GLN A 20 17.11 -20.92 26.26
C GLN A 20 15.66 -21.28 25.86
N GLY A 21 14.64 -20.49 26.25
CA GLY A 21 13.25 -20.66 25.85
C GLY A 21 12.89 -19.75 24.67
N LEU A 22 11.64 -19.82 24.20
CA LEU A 22 11.09 -18.85 23.26
C LEU A 22 10.92 -17.48 23.94
N ARG A 23 11.16 -16.42 23.18
CA ARG A 23 10.74 -15.05 23.51
C ARG A 23 9.66 -14.64 22.51
N THR A 24 8.54 -14.14 22.98
CA THR A 24 7.40 -13.72 22.15
C THR A 24 7.37 -12.20 22.08
N GLY A 25 7.16 -11.64 20.87
CA GLY A 25 7.13 -10.20 20.64
C GLY A 25 6.44 -9.85 19.31
N ASP A 26 6.55 -8.59 18.87
CA ASP A 26 5.95 -8.05 17.63
C ASP A 26 4.45 -8.41 17.50
N LEU A 27 3.68 -7.99 18.50
CA LEU A 27 2.27 -8.30 18.61
C LEU A 27 1.43 -7.39 17.72
N LYS A 28 0.57 -7.98 16.89
CA LYS A 28 -0.38 -7.28 16.04
C LYS A 28 -1.82 -7.75 16.29
N CYS A 29 -2.76 -6.84 16.14
CA CYS A 29 -4.20 -7.11 16.08
C CYS A 29 -4.67 -6.67 14.69
N GLU A 30 -5.32 -7.56 13.91
CA GLU A 30 -5.78 -7.28 12.55
C GLU A 30 -4.66 -6.80 11.60
N ASN A 31 -3.44 -7.33 11.75
CA ASN A 31 -2.21 -6.92 11.07
C ASN A 31 -1.71 -5.49 11.40
N LEU A 32 -2.32 -4.81 12.38
CA LEU A 32 -1.96 -3.46 12.82
C LEU A 32 -1.33 -3.47 14.22
N TYR A 33 -0.48 -2.47 14.50
CA TYR A 33 0.07 -2.24 15.83
C TYR A 33 -0.84 -1.33 16.64
N ASP A 34 -1.30 -1.80 17.81
CA ASP A 34 -2.15 -1.04 18.76
C ASP A 34 -3.33 -0.30 18.11
N PRO A 35 -4.10 -0.94 17.19
CA PRO A 35 -5.13 -0.23 16.43
C PRO A 35 -6.21 0.35 17.32
N LEU A 36 -6.60 1.59 17.02
CA LEU A 36 -7.78 2.23 17.62
C LEU A 36 -8.90 2.22 16.60
N GLY A 37 -9.97 1.48 16.91
CA GLY A 37 -11.11 1.35 16.03
C GLY A 37 -10.96 0.24 14.97
N ILE A 38 -11.00 -1.05 15.38
CA ILE A 38 -11.10 -2.14 14.40
C ILE A 38 -12.56 -2.36 13.97
N ASP A 39 -12.76 -2.94 12.79
CA ASP A 39 -14.08 -3.05 12.13
C ASP A 39 -14.87 -4.32 12.50
N ASN A 40 -14.37 -5.12 13.43
CA ASN A 40 -15.04 -6.36 13.82
C ASN A 40 -14.97 -6.65 15.34
N THR A 41 -15.83 -7.52 15.81
CA THR A 41 -15.96 -7.92 17.24
C THR A 41 -15.26 -9.23 17.59
N ALA A 42 -14.63 -9.86 16.62
CA ALA A 42 -13.86 -11.10 16.79
C ALA A 42 -12.50 -10.98 16.08
N PRO A 43 -11.57 -10.14 16.62
CA PRO A 43 -10.32 -9.84 15.95
C PRO A 43 -9.37 -11.02 15.89
N HIS A 44 -8.36 -10.87 15.03
CA HIS A 44 -7.26 -11.82 14.90
C HIS A 44 -5.98 -11.23 15.50
N PHE A 45 -5.22 -12.10 16.17
CA PHE A 45 -3.95 -11.76 16.79
C PHE A 45 -2.80 -12.44 16.08
N SER A 46 -1.68 -11.72 15.99
CA SER A 46 -0.44 -12.28 15.46
C SER A 46 0.73 -11.88 16.35
N TRP A 47 1.73 -12.77 16.44
CA TRP A 47 2.96 -12.53 17.19
C TRP A 47 4.12 -13.28 16.58
N LYS A 48 5.35 -12.81 16.82
CA LYS A 48 6.57 -13.49 16.43
C LYS A 48 7.22 -14.17 17.62
N ASN A 49 7.89 -15.30 17.35
CA ASN A 49 8.68 -16.01 18.33
C ASN A 49 10.17 -15.94 17.96
N TYR A 50 11.02 -15.77 18.94
CA TYR A 50 12.46 -15.67 18.78
C TYR A 50 13.16 -16.73 19.62
N SER A 51 14.20 -17.34 19.05
CA SER A 51 15.08 -18.30 19.74
C SER A 51 16.46 -18.32 19.10
N PRO A 52 17.54 -18.42 19.88
CA PRO A 52 18.88 -18.62 19.32
C PRO A 52 19.14 -20.08 18.92
N ARG A 53 18.21 -20.99 19.22
CA ARG A 53 18.36 -22.44 18.98
C ARG A 53 17.89 -22.84 17.61
N ASN A 54 18.62 -23.76 16.96
CA ASN A 54 18.11 -24.41 15.76
C ASN A 54 16.94 -25.35 16.11
N ASN A 55 16.00 -25.49 15.20
CA ASN A 55 14.78 -26.30 15.32
C ASN A 55 13.85 -25.91 16.48
N ALA A 56 13.99 -24.69 17.01
CA ALA A 56 13.04 -24.17 17.98
C ALA A 56 11.67 -23.97 17.32
N ARG A 57 10.60 -24.38 18.00
CA ARG A 57 9.23 -24.25 17.48
C ARG A 57 8.25 -24.01 18.62
N GLN A 58 7.19 -23.27 18.32
CA GLN A 58 6.02 -23.15 19.17
C GLN A 58 5.20 -24.44 19.12
N THR A 59 4.75 -24.92 20.27
CA THR A 59 3.87 -26.10 20.38
C THR A 59 2.54 -25.77 21.02
N ALA A 60 2.47 -24.63 21.73
CA ALA A 60 1.24 -24.12 22.33
C ALA A 60 1.35 -22.60 22.54
N TRP A 61 0.20 -21.98 22.74
CA TRP A 61 0.07 -20.59 23.13
C TRP A 61 -1.04 -20.39 24.18
N GLU A 62 -0.99 -19.25 24.85
CA GLU A 62 -2.06 -18.78 25.73
C GLU A 62 -2.21 -17.27 25.57
N ILE A 63 -3.44 -16.82 25.32
CA ILE A 63 -3.80 -15.41 25.17
C ILE A 63 -4.70 -14.99 26.33
N GLN A 64 -4.46 -13.77 26.82
CA GLN A 64 -5.32 -13.08 27.77
C GLN A 64 -5.76 -11.74 27.20
N VAL A 65 -7.07 -11.46 27.24
CA VAL A 65 -7.68 -10.20 26.78
C VAL A 65 -8.58 -9.67 27.89
N GLY A 66 -8.48 -8.39 28.19
CA GLY A 66 -9.31 -7.75 29.22
C GLY A 66 -9.51 -6.26 28.98
N THR A 67 -10.42 -5.65 29.75
CA THR A 67 -10.74 -4.21 29.66
C THR A 67 -9.77 -3.33 30.46
N ASP A 68 -8.92 -3.91 31.28
CA ASP A 68 -7.99 -3.20 32.15
C ASP A 68 -6.59 -3.80 32.06
N SER A 69 -5.59 -2.99 31.73
CA SER A 69 -4.21 -3.44 31.54
C SER A 69 -3.56 -3.95 32.84
N VAL A 70 -3.92 -3.37 34.00
CA VAL A 70 -3.38 -3.77 35.30
C VAL A 70 -3.97 -5.13 35.70
N LYS A 71 -5.25 -5.35 35.46
CA LYS A 71 -5.88 -6.66 35.69
C LYS A 71 -5.29 -7.73 34.77
N VAL A 72 -5.14 -7.44 33.48
CA VAL A 72 -4.50 -8.36 32.52
C VAL A 72 -3.08 -8.70 32.97
N SER A 73 -2.29 -7.72 33.49
CA SER A 73 -0.93 -7.97 33.98
C SER A 73 -0.90 -8.94 35.16
N ARG A 74 -1.97 -8.97 35.96
CA ARG A 74 -2.12 -9.87 37.12
C ARG A 74 -2.75 -11.23 36.76
N GLY A 75 -3.15 -11.44 35.51
CA GLY A 75 -3.83 -12.66 35.06
C GLY A 75 -5.36 -12.63 35.21
N GLU A 76 -5.92 -11.49 35.58
CA GLU A 76 -7.35 -11.26 35.80
C GLU A 76 -8.03 -10.77 34.49
N ALA A 77 -7.95 -11.56 33.42
CA ALA A 77 -8.52 -11.20 32.12
C ALA A 77 -10.05 -11.44 32.11
N ASP A 78 -10.83 -10.38 31.97
CA ASP A 78 -12.29 -10.42 32.06
C ASP A 78 -13.01 -10.70 30.75
N LEU A 79 -12.31 -10.63 29.61
CA LEU A 79 -12.88 -10.88 28.27
C LEU A 79 -12.51 -12.26 27.73
N TRP A 80 -11.26 -12.64 27.82
CA TRP A 80 -10.77 -13.94 27.35
C TRP A 80 -9.51 -14.39 28.08
N SER A 81 -9.55 -15.60 28.59
CA SER A 81 -8.37 -16.35 28.98
C SER A 81 -8.45 -17.69 28.26
N SER A 82 -7.66 -17.88 27.22
CA SER A 82 -7.73 -19.05 26.35
C SER A 82 -7.31 -20.35 27.06
N GLY A 83 -6.60 -20.23 28.18
CA GLY A 83 -5.78 -21.32 28.70
C GLY A 83 -4.72 -21.75 27.68
N LYS A 84 -3.94 -22.77 28.02
CA LYS A 84 -2.92 -23.34 27.13
C LYS A 84 -3.60 -24.07 25.95
N ARG A 85 -3.43 -23.55 24.74
CA ARG A 85 -3.90 -24.13 23.49
C ARG A 85 -2.74 -24.81 22.76
N ARG A 86 -2.86 -26.08 22.44
CA ARG A 86 -1.86 -26.82 21.64
C ARG A 86 -1.99 -26.43 20.18
N SER A 87 -1.11 -25.54 19.73
CA SER A 87 -1.06 -25.07 18.33
C SER A 87 0.30 -24.42 18.05
N ALA A 88 0.80 -24.61 16.84
CA ALA A 88 1.98 -23.92 16.32
C ALA A 88 1.62 -22.60 15.60
N GLU A 89 0.35 -22.25 15.51
CA GLU A 89 -0.10 -21.03 14.84
C GLU A 89 0.21 -19.80 15.68
N SER A 90 0.73 -18.76 15.03
CA SER A 90 1.04 -17.46 15.62
C SER A 90 0.68 -16.28 14.72
N VAL A 91 0.01 -16.55 13.60
CA VAL A 91 -0.43 -15.55 12.62
C VAL A 91 -1.93 -15.68 12.43
N MET A 92 -2.65 -14.57 12.52
CA MET A 92 -4.11 -14.46 12.35
C MET A 92 -4.90 -15.44 13.23
N VAL A 93 -4.49 -15.60 14.49
CA VAL A 93 -5.19 -16.42 15.49
C VAL A 93 -6.46 -15.70 15.94
N GLY A 94 -7.61 -16.34 15.74
CA GLY A 94 -8.92 -15.75 16.02
C GLY A 94 -9.21 -15.59 17.52
N TYR A 95 -9.88 -14.52 17.88
CA TYR A 95 -10.43 -14.27 19.20
C TYR A 95 -11.64 -15.18 19.47
N GLU A 96 -11.65 -15.90 20.59
CA GLU A 96 -12.72 -16.82 21.01
C GLU A 96 -13.33 -16.46 22.38
N GLY A 97 -13.14 -15.22 22.81
CA GLY A 97 -13.64 -14.76 24.11
C GLY A 97 -15.08 -14.27 24.08
N ARG A 98 -15.44 -13.49 25.11
CA ARG A 98 -16.75 -12.83 25.18
C ARG A 98 -16.91 -11.83 24.02
N THR A 99 -18.10 -11.72 23.46
CA THR A 99 -18.43 -10.79 22.37
C THR A 99 -17.98 -9.36 22.72
N LEU A 100 -17.13 -8.80 21.89
CA LEU A 100 -16.69 -7.41 21.99
C LEU A 100 -17.79 -6.49 21.47
N ARG A 101 -17.79 -5.22 21.90
CA ARG A 101 -18.82 -4.24 21.54
C ARG A 101 -18.18 -3.01 20.92
N SER A 102 -18.94 -2.27 20.14
CA SER A 102 -18.55 -0.97 19.60
C SER A 102 -17.90 -0.07 20.67
N GLY A 103 -16.79 0.55 20.31
CA GLY A 103 -16.03 1.45 21.18
C GLY A 103 -15.20 0.79 22.26
N MET A 104 -15.30 -0.54 22.49
CA MET A 104 -14.61 -1.22 23.60
C MET A 104 -13.10 -1.14 23.44
N LEU A 105 -12.42 -0.61 24.47
CA LEU A 105 -10.96 -0.63 24.56
C LEU A 105 -10.52 -1.91 25.28
N CYS A 106 -9.61 -2.63 24.66
CA CYS A 106 -9.10 -3.92 25.12
C CYS A 106 -7.57 -3.90 25.25
N PHE A 107 -7.08 -4.71 26.17
CA PHE A 107 -5.66 -4.98 26.41
C PHE A 107 -5.40 -6.46 26.31
N TRP A 108 -4.31 -6.85 25.69
CA TRP A 108 -4.00 -8.26 25.51
C TRP A 108 -2.51 -8.57 25.60
N ARG A 109 -2.23 -9.81 25.93
CA ARG A 109 -0.88 -10.39 25.96
C ARG A 109 -0.91 -11.85 25.58
N VAL A 110 0.23 -12.41 25.21
CA VAL A 110 0.38 -13.81 24.85
C VAL A 110 1.64 -14.39 25.47
N ARG A 111 1.63 -15.69 25.79
CA ARG A 111 2.81 -16.51 26.05
C ARG A 111 2.76 -17.78 25.23
N THR A 112 3.92 -18.36 24.97
CA THR A 112 4.07 -19.53 24.11
C THR A 112 4.87 -20.63 24.81
N TRP A 113 4.74 -21.86 24.35
CA TRP A 113 5.53 -23.01 24.80
C TRP A 113 6.35 -23.55 23.66
N ASP A 114 7.60 -23.89 23.97
CA ASP A 114 8.50 -24.51 23.01
C ASP A 114 8.29 -26.04 22.88
N GLU A 115 9.08 -26.69 22.04
CA GLU A 115 9.08 -28.15 21.80
C GLU A 115 9.48 -28.97 23.05
N ARG A 116 10.06 -28.32 24.03
CA ARG A 116 10.45 -28.90 25.33
C ARG A 116 9.38 -28.66 26.40
N SER A 117 8.22 -28.16 26.00
CA SER A 117 7.11 -27.79 26.89
C SER A 117 7.46 -26.66 27.87
N LYS A 118 8.52 -25.88 27.62
CA LYS A 118 8.91 -24.74 28.44
C LYS A 118 8.12 -23.51 28.01
N ALA A 119 7.45 -22.84 28.95
CA ALA A 119 6.75 -21.60 28.70
C ALA A 119 7.73 -20.43 28.55
N SER A 120 7.41 -19.50 27.60
CA SER A 120 8.01 -18.17 27.60
C SER A 120 7.54 -17.33 28.80
N SER A 121 8.19 -16.20 29.05
CA SER A 121 7.52 -15.10 29.75
C SER A 121 6.29 -14.64 28.96
N TRP A 122 5.37 -13.97 29.67
CA TRP A 122 4.33 -13.21 28.96
C TRP A 122 4.97 -12.11 28.11
N SER A 123 4.37 -11.83 26.96
CA SER A 123 4.70 -10.66 26.14
C SER A 123 4.38 -9.36 26.87
N ASP A 124 4.84 -8.24 26.33
CA ASP A 124 4.32 -6.94 26.68
C ASP A 124 2.81 -6.90 26.45
N ILE A 125 2.12 -6.04 27.22
CA ILE A 125 0.68 -5.82 27.05
C ILE A 125 0.50 -4.83 25.91
N ARG A 126 -0.29 -5.23 24.91
CA ARG A 126 -0.69 -4.40 23.78
C ARG A 126 -2.17 -4.02 23.90
N ARG A 127 -2.59 -3.01 23.16
CA ARG A 127 -3.99 -2.55 23.19
C ARG A 127 -4.61 -2.61 21.79
N PHE A 128 -5.92 -2.68 21.77
CA PHE A 128 -6.72 -2.36 20.58
C PHE A 128 -8.09 -1.84 21.05
N SER A 129 -8.82 -1.16 20.17
CA SER A 129 -10.22 -0.87 20.45
C SER A 129 -11.10 -1.28 19.27
N VAL A 130 -12.31 -1.74 19.58
CA VAL A 130 -13.36 -1.89 18.56
C VAL A 130 -13.83 -0.50 18.15
N GLY A 131 -14.02 -0.25 16.88
CA GLY A 131 -14.53 1.01 16.35
C GLY A 131 -16.02 1.17 16.63
N LEU A 132 -16.59 2.27 16.14
CA LEU A 132 -18.04 2.46 16.14
C LEU A 132 -18.60 1.75 14.90
N LEU A 133 -19.33 0.63 15.11
CA LEU A 133 -19.69 -0.31 14.04
C LEU A 133 -21.05 -0.04 13.43
N THR A 134 -21.89 0.75 14.10
CA THR A 134 -23.24 1.09 13.62
C THR A 134 -23.50 2.57 13.77
N ASP A 135 -24.43 3.11 12.98
CA ASP A 135 -24.84 4.52 13.06
C ASP A 135 -25.36 4.90 14.45
N LYS A 136 -25.97 3.95 15.18
CA LYS A 136 -26.46 4.17 16.54
C LYS A 136 -25.33 4.40 17.54
N ASP A 137 -24.17 3.80 17.28
CA ASP A 137 -22.99 3.92 18.16
C ASP A 137 -22.22 5.22 17.87
N PHE A 138 -22.45 5.85 16.70
CA PHE A 138 -21.78 7.05 16.26
C PHE A 138 -22.74 8.26 16.19
N PRO A 139 -22.96 8.94 17.31
CA PRO A 139 -23.87 10.10 17.37
C PRO A 139 -23.25 11.32 16.68
N GLY A 140 -24.12 12.28 16.31
CA GLY A 140 -23.77 13.51 15.65
C GLY A 140 -24.27 13.58 14.21
N GLU A 141 -24.15 14.76 13.61
CA GLU A 141 -24.54 15.07 12.25
C GLU A 141 -23.31 15.46 11.43
N TYR A 142 -23.39 15.34 10.11
CA TYR A 142 -22.36 15.93 9.26
C TYR A 142 -22.50 17.45 9.24
N ILE A 143 -21.39 18.13 9.49
CA ILE A 143 -21.32 19.60 9.50
C ILE A 143 -20.19 20.08 8.59
N GLY A 144 -20.39 21.24 8.00
CA GLY A 144 -19.40 21.98 7.22
C GLY A 144 -19.42 23.46 7.56
N LEU A 145 -18.61 24.27 6.87
CA LEU A 145 -18.66 25.71 7.00
C LEU A 145 -19.84 26.26 6.17
N ASP A 146 -20.61 27.19 6.73
CA ASP A 146 -21.65 27.88 5.97
C ASP A 146 -21.03 28.79 4.89
N LYS A 147 -21.59 28.75 3.68
CA LYS A 147 -21.08 29.52 2.51
C LYS A 147 -21.05 31.02 2.75
N SER A 148 -21.93 31.55 3.60
CA SER A 148 -21.94 32.98 3.94
C SER A 148 -20.70 33.43 4.73
N ALA A 149 -19.98 32.47 5.33
CA ALA A 149 -18.76 32.75 6.07
C ALA A 149 -17.50 32.97 5.16
N GLY A 150 -17.60 32.62 3.87
CA GLY A 150 -16.53 32.77 2.90
C GLY A 150 -16.07 31.43 2.28
N ASP A 151 -14.76 31.23 2.17
CA ASP A 151 -14.21 30.03 1.56
C ASP A 151 -14.51 28.76 2.38
N VAL A 152 -15.22 27.83 1.76
CA VAL A 152 -15.63 26.55 2.38
C VAL A 152 -14.69 25.39 2.08
N THR A 153 -13.67 25.58 1.24
CA THR A 153 -12.84 24.47 0.74
C THR A 153 -11.87 23.89 1.76
N ALA A 154 -11.46 24.71 2.73
CA ALA A 154 -10.56 24.26 3.82
C ALA A 154 -10.89 24.98 5.14
N PRO A 155 -12.04 24.70 5.78
CA PRO A 155 -12.45 25.37 7.01
C PRO A 155 -11.80 24.78 8.26
N ILE A 156 -11.91 25.56 9.35
CA ILE A 156 -11.71 25.09 10.72
C ILE A 156 -13.08 25.04 11.41
N LEU A 157 -13.43 23.90 11.97
CA LEU A 157 -14.61 23.74 12.81
C LEU A 157 -14.17 23.50 14.25
N ARG A 158 -14.86 24.14 15.23
CA ARG A 158 -14.50 24.00 16.65
C ARG A 158 -15.69 23.76 17.56
N LYS A 159 -15.42 23.13 18.71
CA LYS A 159 -16.33 22.95 19.81
C LYS A 159 -15.62 23.06 21.14
N ARG A 160 -16.21 23.83 22.07
CA ARG A 160 -15.80 23.82 23.48
C ARG A 160 -16.63 22.80 24.24
N PHE A 161 -15.97 22.07 25.14
CA PHE A 161 -16.62 21.06 25.98
C PHE A 161 -15.96 20.97 27.35
N LYS A 162 -16.67 20.39 28.35
CA LYS A 162 -16.14 20.25 29.71
C LYS A 162 -15.94 18.80 30.09
N LEU A 163 -14.81 18.51 30.71
CA LEU A 163 -14.54 17.22 31.34
C LEU A 163 -14.61 17.35 32.87
N ARG A 164 -15.29 16.40 33.52
CA ARG A 164 -15.32 16.29 35.00
C ARG A 164 -14.46 15.08 35.39
N GLY A 165 -13.38 15.31 36.12
CA GLY A 165 -12.41 14.29 36.51
C GLY A 165 -11.47 13.87 35.39
N ARG A 166 -10.49 13.04 35.73
CA ARG A 166 -9.53 12.50 34.75
C ARG A 166 -10.06 11.19 34.21
N HIS A 167 -10.30 11.13 32.90
CA HIS A 167 -10.77 9.97 32.17
C HIS A 167 -9.94 9.77 30.91
N ARG A 168 -9.97 8.56 30.35
CA ARG A 168 -9.57 8.38 28.96
C ARG A 168 -10.63 9.08 28.08
N VAL A 169 -10.13 9.77 27.07
CA VAL A 169 -10.95 10.52 26.13
C VAL A 169 -10.53 10.18 24.71
N PHE A 170 -11.48 9.72 23.92
CA PHE A 170 -11.27 9.46 22.50
C PHE A 170 -12.11 10.43 21.67
N ILE A 171 -11.63 10.73 20.46
CA ILE A 171 -12.45 11.34 19.43
C ILE A 171 -12.53 10.40 18.23
N HIS A 172 -13.73 10.18 17.75
CA HIS A 172 -14.01 9.45 16.52
C HIS A 172 -14.38 10.48 15.45
N VAL A 173 -13.68 10.46 14.31
CA VAL A 173 -13.84 11.44 13.24
C VAL A 173 -14.11 10.71 11.94
N ASN A 174 -15.22 11.02 11.32
CA ASN A 174 -15.56 10.62 9.96
C ASN A 174 -15.64 11.87 9.11
N SER A 175 -14.66 12.11 8.27
CA SER A 175 -14.67 13.23 7.33
C SER A 175 -14.92 12.77 5.91
N LEU A 176 -15.68 13.58 5.18
CA LEU A 176 -15.76 13.56 3.72
C LEU A 176 -14.81 14.63 3.21
N GLY A 177 -13.65 14.19 2.76
CA GLY A 177 -12.44 14.98 2.60
C GLY A 177 -11.40 14.63 3.66
N TYR A 178 -10.33 15.42 3.74
CA TYR A 178 -9.26 15.24 4.73
C TYR A 178 -9.52 15.99 6.03
N HIS A 179 -8.91 15.54 7.14
CA HIS A 179 -8.96 16.24 8.42
C HIS A 179 -7.64 16.24 9.19
N GLU A 180 -7.47 17.26 10.03
CA GLU A 180 -6.46 17.34 11.09
C GLU A 180 -7.17 17.70 12.39
N VAL A 181 -6.96 16.93 13.47
CA VAL A 181 -7.56 17.19 14.78
C VAL A 181 -6.59 17.95 15.67
N ARG A 182 -7.08 18.98 16.35
CA ARG A 182 -6.36 19.71 17.41
C ARG A 182 -7.19 19.74 18.68
N VAL A 183 -6.53 19.61 19.81
CA VAL A 183 -7.15 19.74 21.13
C VAL A 183 -6.33 20.72 21.95
N ASN A 184 -7.00 21.74 22.48
CA ASN A 184 -6.37 22.83 23.23
C ASN A 184 -5.17 23.46 22.48
N GLY A 185 -5.33 23.70 21.16
CA GLY A 185 -4.32 24.26 20.26
C GLY A 185 -3.22 23.30 19.82
N ARG A 186 -3.15 22.05 20.32
CA ARG A 186 -2.11 21.08 19.98
C ARG A 186 -2.64 20.08 18.96
N LYS A 187 -1.89 19.84 17.87
CA LYS A 187 -2.20 18.76 16.91
C LYS A 187 -2.18 17.39 17.60
N VAL A 188 -3.17 16.57 17.31
CA VAL A 188 -3.28 15.20 17.81
C VAL A 188 -2.51 14.25 16.90
N GLY A 189 -1.45 13.65 17.43
CA GLY A 189 -0.58 12.76 16.67
C GLY A 189 0.21 13.44 15.57
N ASP A 190 0.75 12.65 14.65
CA ASP A 190 1.62 13.07 13.55
C ASP A 190 1.12 12.61 12.17
N ALA A 191 -0.07 12.02 12.13
CA ALA A 191 -0.72 11.63 10.88
C ALA A 191 -0.98 12.84 9.98
N VAL A 192 -0.88 12.61 8.66
CA VAL A 192 -1.16 13.59 7.60
C VAL A 192 -2.12 12.99 6.58
N LEU A 193 -2.86 13.83 5.85
CA LEU A 193 -3.82 13.40 4.82
C LEU A 193 -4.76 12.27 5.32
N ALA A 194 -5.29 12.41 6.52
CA ALA A 194 -6.29 11.49 7.08
C ALA A 194 -7.72 11.93 6.70
N PRO A 195 -8.61 10.97 6.46
CA PRO A 195 -8.47 9.52 6.48
C PRO A 195 -7.83 8.95 5.20
N ALA A 196 -7.59 7.63 5.20
CA ALA A 196 -7.33 6.89 3.97
C ALA A 196 -8.48 7.02 2.97
N VAL A 197 -8.18 6.88 1.68
CA VAL A 197 -9.19 7.02 0.62
C VAL A 197 -10.05 5.76 0.55
N SER A 198 -11.35 5.97 0.36
CA SER A 198 -12.37 4.93 0.16
C SER A 198 -13.19 5.24 -1.08
N GLN A 199 -14.11 4.36 -1.44
CA GLN A 199 -15.14 4.63 -2.45
C GLN A 199 -16.20 5.55 -1.82
N LEU A 200 -15.95 6.89 -1.86
CA LEU A 200 -16.67 7.90 -1.06
C LEU A 200 -18.17 8.03 -1.36
N ASP A 201 -18.64 7.56 -2.51
CA ASP A 201 -20.07 7.45 -2.82
C ASP A 201 -20.76 6.25 -2.12
N LYS A 202 -19.98 5.30 -1.57
CA LYS A 202 -20.46 4.08 -0.90
C LYS A 202 -19.99 3.99 0.55
N ARG A 203 -18.77 4.40 0.83
CA ARG A 203 -18.10 4.21 2.12
C ARG A 203 -17.27 5.41 2.53
N SER A 204 -17.28 5.71 3.83
CA SER A 204 -16.35 6.66 4.45
C SER A 204 -15.71 6.04 5.68
N HIS A 205 -14.53 6.53 6.07
CA HIS A 205 -13.76 5.99 7.18
C HIS A 205 -13.94 6.78 8.47
N ILE A 206 -14.06 6.05 9.58
CA ILE A 206 -13.99 6.60 10.94
C ILE A 206 -12.56 6.41 11.45
N VAL A 207 -11.88 7.49 11.76
CA VAL A 207 -10.56 7.46 12.40
C VAL A 207 -10.73 7.74 13.89
N THR A 208 -10.17 6.92 14.74
CA THR A 208 -10.24 7.06 16.20
C THR A 208 -8.92 7.58 16.74
N TYR A 209 -8.94 8.65 17.50
CA TYR A 209 -7.78 9.23 18.17
C TYR A 209 -7.90 9.18 19.68
N ASP A 210 -6.82 8.81 20.37
CA ASP A 210 -6.68 8.96 21.83
C ASP A 210 -6.28 10.42 22.15
N ILE A 211 -7.24 11.21 22.59
CA ILE A 211 -7.00 12.61 22.95
C ILE A 211 -6.77 12.81 24.45
N THR A 212 -6.62 11.73 25.21
CA THR A 212 -6.34 11.79 26.65
C THR A 212 -5.13 12.66 26.98
N PRO A 213 -3.99 12.55 26.29
CA PRO A 213 -2.77 13.37 26.58
C PRO A 213 -2.93 14.84 26.25
N TYR A 214 -3.95 15.20 25.49
CA TYR A 214 -4.21 16.58 25.03
C TYR A 214 -5.36 17.25 25.83
N SER A 215 -6.14 16.45 26.56
CA SER A 215 -7.30 16.88 27.33
C SER A 215 -6.94 17.17 28.78
N ARG A 216 -7.72 18.06 29.43
CA ARG A 216 -7.58 18.42 30.84
C ARG A 216 -8.93 18.42 31.55
N GLU A 217 -8.92 18.34 32.85
CA GLU A 217 -10.13 18.57 33.65
C GLU A 217 -10.61 20.02 33.48
N GLY A 218 -11.92 20.23 33.39
CA GLY A 218 -12.51 21.54 33.11
C GLY A 218 -12.73 21.78 31.62
N ASP A 219 -12.49 23.01 31.20
CA ASP A 219 -12.75 23.48 29.84
C ASP A 219 -11.69 22.97 28.85
N ASN A 220 -12.17 22.41 27.73
CA ASN A 220 -11.37 21.97 26.59
C ASN A 220 -11.98 22.53 25.30
N GLU A 221 -11.13 22.64 24.28
CA GLU A 221 -11.54 22.99 22.93
C GLU A 221 -11.00 21.93 21.95
N VAL A 222 -11.84 21.44 21.07
CA VAL A 222 -11.46 20.64 19.91
C VAL A 222 -11.63 21.48 18.65
N GLU A 223 -10.64 21.46 17.79
CA GLU A 223 -10.68 22.00 16.44
C GLU A 223 -10.47 20.86 15.45
N ILE A 224 -11.26 20.86 14.37
CA ILE A 224 -11.08 19.96 13.23
C ILE A 224 -10.85 20.84 12.00
N TRP A 225 -9.64 20.79 11.48
CA TRP A 225 -9.26 21.43 10.23
C TRP A 225 -9.61 20.48 9.10
N LEU A 226 -10.27 20.95 8.06
CA LEU A 226 -10.75 20.14 6.96
C LEU A 226 -10.13 20.56 5.64
N GLY A 227 -9.96 19.61 4.72
CA GLY A 227 -9.57 19.83 3.33
C GLY A 227 -10.45 19.01 2.41
N LYS A 228 -10.78 19.54 1.24
CA LYS A 228 -11.73 18.95 0.32
C LYS A 228 -11.25 17.62 -0.28
N GLY A 229 -10.01 17.58 -0.75
CA GLY A 229 -9.40 16.37 -1.32
C GLY A 229 -10.30 15.71 -2.38
N TRP A 230 -10.50 14.41 -2.25
CA TRP A 230 -11.31 13.59 -3.15
C TRP A 230 -12.83 13.82 -3.05
N TYR A 231 -13.33 14.50 -2.03
CA TYR A 231 -14.77 14.72 -1.85
C TYR A 231 -15.28 15.81 -2.81
N ARG A 232 -15.64 15.39 -4.04
CA ARG A 232 -16.07 16.29 -5.12
C ARG A 232 -17.28 15.74 -5.86
N GLU A 233 -18.11 16.67 -6.39
CA GLU A 233 -19.32 16.34 -7.16
C GLU A 233 -18.99 15.46 -8.37
N ASN A 234 -17.98 15.84 -9.14
CA ASN A 234 -17.56 15.17 -10.36
C ASN A 234 -16.89 13.81 -10.16
N LEU A 235 -16.56 13.44 -8.93
CA LEU A 235 -15.88 12.16 -8.61
C LEU A 235 -16.78 11.23 -7.81
N PHE A 236 -17.41 11.73 -6.75
CA PHE A 236 -18.17 10.93 -5.80
C PHE A 236 -19.54 11.53 -5.46
N HIS A 237 -20.08 12.38 -6.29
CA HIS A 237 -21.41 13.01 -6.10
C HIS A 237 -21.51 13.69 -4.72
N ALA A 238 -20.54 14.54 -4.40
CA ALA A 238 -20.47 15.24 -3.11
C ALA A 238 -21.75 16.05 -2.86
N GLU A 239 -22.36 15.88 -1.71
CA GLU A 239 -23.60 16.54 -1.29
C GLU A 239 -23.39 18.01 -0.89
N TYR A 240 -22.13 18.43 -0.72
CA TYR A 240 -21.76 19.79 -0.36
C TYR A 240 -20.46 20.19 -1.08
N GLU A 241 -20.30 21.46 -1.39
CA GLU A 241 -19.12 21.94 -2.12
C GLU A 241 -17.84 22.02 -1.29
N GLY A 242 -17.94 22.07 0.04
CA GLY A 242 -16.84 21.99 0.98
C GLY A 242 -16.74 20.60 1.63
N PRO A 243 -15.64 20.31 2.34
CA PRO A 243 -15.52 19.08 3.11
C PRO A 243 -16.51 19.07 4.28
N LEU A 244 -16.89 17.86 4.68
CA LEU A 244 -17.83 17.64 5.79
C LEU A 244 -17.16 16.77 6.87
N VAL A 245 -17.64 16.92 8.11
CA VAL A 245 -17.23 16.05 9.21
C VAL A 245 -18.38 15.67 10.12
N LYS A 246 -18.40 14.39 10.53
CA LYS A 246 -19.18 13.88 11.66
C LYS A 246 -18.18 13.41 12.71
N ALA A 247 -18.30 13.90 13.96
CA ALA A 247 -17.36 13.56 15.01
C ALA A 247 -18.05 13.43 16.38
N ALA A 248 -17.49 12.55 17.23
CA ALA A 248 -17.93 12.38 18.60
C ALA A 248 -16.73 12.32 19.55
N VAL A 249 -16.69 13.21 20.51
CA VAL A 249 -15.76 13.16 21.65
C VAL A 249 -16.40 12.33 22.75
N MET A 250 -15.72 11.26 23.14
CA MET A 250 -16.22 10.30 24.11
C MET A 250 -15.25 10.15 25.28
N ARG A 251 -15.77 10.20 26.51
CA ARG A 251 -15.00 9.87 27.71
C ARG A 251 -15.32 8.47 28.19
N GLN A 252 -14.33 7.79 28.73
CA GLN A 252 -14.54 6.49 29.37
C GLN A 252 -15.39 6.63 30.64
N ASN A 253 -16.38 5.76 30.79
CA ASN A 253 -17.26 5.68 31.97
C ASN A 253 -17.40 4.20 32.37
N GLY A 254 -16.63 3.77 33.35
CA GLY A 254 -16.52 2.35 33.66
C GLY A 254 -15.94 1.56 32.48
N ALA A 255 -16.64 0.50 32.09
CA ALA A 255 -16.27 -0.29 30.88
C ALA A 255 -16.85 0.26 29.58
N GLY A 256 -17.65 1.33 29.61
CA GLY A 256 -18.29 1.95 28.45
C GLY A 256 -17.79 3.34 28.16
N TRP A 257 -18.45 4.02 27.22
CA TRP A 257 -18.14 5.37 26.76
C TRP A 257 -19.39 6.26 26.85
N GLN A 258 -19.15 7.54 27.13
CA GLN A 258 -20.18 8.57 27.16
C GLN A 258 -19.75 9.72 26.26
N SER A 259 -20.62 10.15 25.35
CA SER A 259 -20.40 11.33 24.53
C SER A 259 -20.40 12.59 25.39
N VAL A 260 -19.40 13.44 25.19
CA VAL A 260 -19.26 14.74 25.84
C VAL A 260 -19.41 15.90 24.87
N ALA A 261 -19.13 15.66 23.60
CA ALA A 261 -19.42 16.57 22.49
C ALA A 261 -19.65 15.75 21.22
N VAL A 262 -20.60 16.15 20.40
CA VAL A 262 -20.88 15.59 19.09
C VAL A 262 -21.03 16.72 18.08
N THR A 263 -20.82 16.44 16.81
CA THR A 263 -21.05 17.42 15.74
C THR A 263 -22.54 17.69 15.58
N ASP A 264 -22.91 18.96 15.64
CA ASP A 264 -24.23 19.51 15.49
C ASP A 264 -24.18 21.01 15.14
N SER A 265 -25.33 21.68 15.00
CA SER A 265 -25.43 23.11 14.69
C SER A 265 -24.85 24.05 15.78
N SER A 266 -24.46 23.54 16.95
CA SER A 266 -23.84 24.33 18.01
C SER A 266 -22.31 24.50 17.83
N TRP A 267 -21.71 23.78 16.88
CA TRP A 267 -20.32 24.01 16.47
C TRP A 267 -20.18 25.36 15.78
N GLU A 268 -18.95 25.85 15.75
CA GLU A 268 -18.59 27.10 15.08
C GLU A 268 -17.53 26.81 14.02
N GLY A 269 -17.58 27.54 12.90
CA GLY A 269 -16.66 27.40 11.79
C GLY A 269 -16.10 28.74 11.33
N THR A 270 -14.92 28.68 10.68
CA THR A 270 -14.25 29.84 10.07
C THR A 270 -13.37 29.37 8.90
N PRO A 271 -13.15 30.18 7.85
CA PRO A 271 -12.12 29.91 6.86
C PRO A 271 -10.73 29.81 7.52
N SER A 272 -9.92 28.87 7.08
CA SER A 272 -8.58 28.68 7.65
C SER A 272 -7.50 29.63 7.09
N GLY A 273 -7.71 30.15 5.88
CA GLY A 273 -6.70 30.77 5.05
C GLY A 273 -6.11 29.83 4.00
N TYR A 274 -6.36 28.53 4.11
CA TYR A 274 -6.10 27.57 3.02
C TYR A 274 -7.27 27.54 2.06
N HIS A 275 -6.96 27.42 0.78
CA HIS A 275 -7.92 27.25 -0.32
C HIS A 275 -7.42 26.14 -1.24
N ASP A 276 -8.23 25.11 -1.41
CA ASP A 276 -7.95 24.01 -2.34
C ASP A 276 -8.49 24.37 -3.73
N PHE A 277 -7.64 24.34 -4.73
CA PHE A 277 -8.04 24.61 -6.13
C PHE A 277 -7.66 23.44 -7.05
N GLY A 278 -8.17 23.46 -8.28
CA GLY A 278 -8.08 22.33 -9.21
C GLY A 278 -9.33 21.46 -9.19
N THR A 279 -9.46 20.61 -10.21
CA THR A 279 -10.64 19.74 -10.38
C THR A 279 -10.46 18.36 -9.77
N TRP A 280 -9.24 17.99 -9.36
CA TRP A 280 -8.85 16.64 -8.93
C TRP A 280 -9.09 15.55 -9.99
N GLN A 281 -9.12 15.94 -11.24
CA GLN A 281 -9.06 15.05 -12.40
C GLN A 281 -7.62 14.94 -12.90
N ALA A 282 -7.35 13.93 -13.69
CA ALA A 282 -6.05 13.72 -14.32
C ALA A 282 -5.53 15.00 -14.99
N LEU A 283 -4.27 15.35 -14.74
CA LEU A 283 -3.58 16.56 -15.19
C LEU A 283 -4.17 17.90 -14.68
N GLN A 284 -5.09 17.88 -13.73
CA GLN A 284 -5.78 19.06 -13.20
C GLN A 284 -5.92 19.03 -11.69
N PHE A 285 -4.97 18.44 -10.97
CA PHE A 285 -5.05 18.34 -9.51
C PHE A 285 -4.94 19.70 -8.84
N GLY A 286 -4.19 20.67 -9.41
CA GLY A 286 -4.03 22.01 -8.84
C GLY A 286 -3.09 22.01 -7.64
N GLY A 287 -3.55 22.56 -6.55
CA GLY A 287 -2.75 22.71 -5.31
C GLY A 287 -3.48 23.47 -4.21
N GLU A 288 -2.72 24.10 -3.33
CA GLU A 288 -3.23 24.93 -2.23
C GLU A 288 -2.80 26.39 -2.39
N ARG A 289 -3.75 27.32 -2.20
CA ARG A 289 -3.44 28.72 -1.95
C ARG A 289 -3.54 28.99 -0.46
N VAL A 290 -2.50 29.56 0.14
CA VAL A 290 -2.49 29.93 1.56
C VAL A 290 -2.44 31.45 1.69
N ASP A 291 -3.43 32.06 2.32
CA ASP A 291 -3.41 33.48 2.70
C ASP A 291 -2.94 33.61 4.15
N ALA A 292 -1.69 33.97 4.34
CA ALA A 292 -1.09 34.13 5.66
C ALA A 292 -1.75 35.25 6.49
N ARG A 293 -2.32 36.28 5.84
CA ARG A 293 -3.03 37.37 6.50
C ARG A 293 -4.29 36.87 7.22
N ILE A 294 -4.95 35.82 6.67
CA ILE A 294 -6.06 35.12 7.31
C ILE A 294 -5.54 34.08 8.31
N LEU A 295 -4.52 33.30 7.90
CA LEU A 295 -3.95 32.22 8.71
C LEU A 295 -3.39 32.74 10.04
N HIS A 296 -2.66 33.88 10.05
CA HIS A 296 -2.06 34.48 11.23
C HIS A 296 -3.03 35.37 12.04
N ASN A 297 -4.24 35.63 11.52
CA ASN A 297 -5.21 36.45 12.19
C ASN A 297 -5.80 35.75 13.43
N SER A 298 -5.47 36.24 14.62
CA SER A 298 -6.03 35.77 15.90
C SER A 298 -7.49 36.20 16.15
N GLY A 299 -7.95 37.26 15.48
CA GLY A 299 -9.31 37.81 15.57
C GLY A 299 -10.32 37.20 14.60
N ARG A 300 -10.24 35.90 14.33
CA ARG A 300 -11.12 35.18 13.36
C ARG A 300 -12.60 35.36 13.69
N HIS A 301 -13.40 35.62 12.67
CA HIS A 301 -14.86 35.60 12.79
C HIS A 301 -15.36 34.16 12.73
N TRP A 302 -16.12 33.73 13.75
CA TRP A 302 -16.69 32.40 13.87
C TRP A 302 -18.19 32.45 13.63
N THR A 303 -18.67 31.61 12.71
CA THR A 303 -20.10 31.45 12.41
C THR A 303 -20.58 30.08 12.86
N LYS A 304 -21.89 29.86 12.92
CA LYS A 304 -22.44 28.55 13.24
C LYS A 304 -22.13 27.58 12.10
N ALA A 305 -21.81 26.35 12.45
CA ALA A 305 -21.61 25.28 11.48
C ALA A 305 -22.93 24.96 10.76
N HIS A 306 -22.81 24.63 9.47
CA HIS A 306 -23.91 24.21 8.62
C HIS A 306 -24.10 22.69 8.71
N VAL A 307 -25.30 22.23 9.04
CA VAL A 307 -25.63 20.80 9.07
C VAL A 307 -26.04 20.36 7.67
N VAL A 308 -25.44 19.26 7.21
CA VAL A 308 -25.67 18.69 5.87
C VAL A 308 -26.18 17.25 6.00
N SER A 309 -27.27 16.95 5.32
CA SER A 309 -27.77 15.58 5.22
C SER A 309 -26.93 14.82 4.19
N VAL A 310 -26.32 13.73 4.64
CA VAL A 310 -25.53 12.82 3.79
C VAL A 310 -26.26 11.48 3.73
N ALA A 311 -26.57 11.04 2.52
CA ALA A 311 -27.34 9.82 2.30
C ALA A 311 -26.46 8.67 1.78
N ASN A 312 -26.91 7.44 2.03
CA ASN A 312 -26.42 6.21 1.35
C ASN A 312 -24.93 5.89 1.49
N LYS A 313 -24.26 6.36 2.55
CA LYS A 313 -22.85 6.01 2.82
C LYS A 313 -22.72 5.17 4.09
N THR A 314 -21.95 4.10 4.01
CA THR A 314 -21.60 3.29 5.18
C THR A 314 -20.34 3.87 5.83
N ALA A 315 -20.45 4.34 7.07
CA ALA A 315 -19.27 4.73 7.86
C ALA A 315 -18.67 3.49 8.53
N THR A 316 -17.39 3.23 8.27
CA THR A 316 -16.66 2.08 8.85
C THR A 316 -15.34 2.51 9.47
N PRO A 317 -14.85 1.84 10.52
CA PRO A 317 -13.50 2.07 11.02
C PRO A 317 -12.44 1.93 9.93
N GLN A 318 -11.43 2.79 9.97
CA GLN A 318 -10.27 2.68 9.09
C GLN A 318 -9.40 1.50 9.50
N MET A 319 -9.19 0.56 8.58
CA MET A 319 -8.41 -0.67 8.80
C MET A 319 -7.07 -0.67 8.07
N THR A 320 -6.50 0.50 7.85
CA THR A 320 -5.17 0.66 7.27
C THR A 320 -4.36 1.67 8.07
N GLU A 321 -3.06 1.65 7.87
CA GLU A 321 -2.14 2.60 8.49
C GLU A 321 -2.47 4.04 8.08
N VAL A 322 -2.07 4.98 8.92
CA VAL A 322 -2.11 6.41 8.59
C VAL A 322 -0.93 6.77 7.68
N ASN A 323 -1.06 7.89 6.97
CA ASN A 323 0.10 8.49 6.29
C ASN A 323 0.94 9.30 7.29
N ARG A 324 2.25 9.31 7.09
CA ARG A 324 3.21 10.11 7.86
C ARG A 324 4.24 10.75 6.95
N VAL A 325 4.88 11.80 7.45
CA VAL A 325 6.16 12.25 6.91
C VAL A 325 7.21 11.24 7.35
N ILE A 326 7.78 10.51 6.40
CA ILE A 326 8.72 9.41 6.64
C ILE A 326 10.18 9.82 6.44
N ASP A 327 10.43 10.89 5.66
CA ASP A 327 11.76 11.43 5.39
C ASP A 327 11.70 12.91 5.08
N THR A 328 12.84 13.59 5.19
CA THR A 328 12.99 15.02 4.92
C THR A 328 14.23 15.27 4.07
N LEU A 329 14.08 16.03 2.98
CA LEU A 329 15.18 16.34 2.07
C LEU A 329 15.47 17.82 2.10
N LYS A 330 16.77 18.13 1.98
CA LYS A 330 17.26 19.50 1.75
C LYS A 330 17.64 19.64 0.28
N PRO A 331 17.61 20.85 -0.30
CA PRO A 331 18.07 21.08 -1.65
C PRO A 331 19.52 20.62 -1.86
N VAL A 332 19.78 19.97 -2.99
CA VAL A 332 21.13 19.67 -3.48
C VAL A 332 21.64 20.81 -4.37
N SER A 333 20.74 21.56 -5.01
CA SER A 333 21.06 22.79 -5.74
C SER A 333 19.89 23.75 -5.77
N ILE A 334 20.20 25.06 -5.91
CA ILE A 334 19.25 26.14 -6.13
C ILE A 334 19.86 27.03 -7.22
N THR A 335 19.21 27.08 -8.40
CA THR A 335 19.69 27.80 -9.57
C THR A 335 18.65 28.81 -10.07
N GLU A 336 19.08 29.92 -10.65
CA GLU A 336 18.16 30.85 -11.31
C GLU A 336 17.57 30.21 -12.57
N TYR A 337 16.25 30.29 -12.73
CA TYR A 337 15.54 29.72 -13.83
C TYR A 337 14.19 30.45 -14.06
N ASP A 338 13.89 30.86 -15.26
CA ASP A 338 12.61 31.47 -15.70
C ASP A 338 12.05 32.52 -14.73
N GLY A 339 12.92 33.45 -14.31
CA GLY A 339 12.54 34.54 -13.39
C GLY A 339 12.25 34.10 -11.95
N GLY A 340 12.68 32.93 -11.56
CA GLY A 340 12.59 32.37 -10.22
C GLY A 340 13.79 31.52 -9.85
N TRP A 341 13.61 30.62 -8.90
CA TRP A 341 14.66 29.75 -8.36
C TRP A 341 14.24 28.29 -8.50
N LEU A 342 14.93 27.54 -9.34
CA LEU A 342 14.73 26.11 -9.51
C LEU A 342 15.53 25.36 -8.45
N VAL A 343 14.81 24.60 -7.63
CA VAL A 343 15.33 23.84 -6.49
C VAL A 343 15.33 22.37 -6.85
N ASP A 344 16.48 21.68 -6.82
CA ASP A 344 16.59 20.23 -6.95
C ASP A 344 16.74 19.60 -5.55
N PHE A 345 15.87 18.65 -5.21
CA PHE A 345 15.95 17.87 -3.97
C PHE A 345 16.70 16.53 -4.13
N GLY A 346 17.29 16.27 -5.31
CA GLY A 346 18.17 15.15 -5.58
C GLY A 346 17.47 13.83 -5.89
N ARG A 347 16.20 13.70 -5.56
CA ARG A 347 15.40 12.51 -5.89
C ARG A 347 13.89 12.81 -5.88
N ASP A 348 13.15 11.98 -6.59
CA ASP A 348 11.70 12.02 -6.62
C ASP A 348 11.09 11.59 -5.29
N ILE A 349 10.06 12.29 -4.88
CA ILE A 349 9.23 11.98 -3.70
C ILE A 349 7.76 12.25 -4.01
N THR A 350 6.88 11.62 -3.23
CA THR A 350 5.50 12.07 -3.02
C THR A 350 5.45 12.77 -1.67
N GLY A 351 4.93 14.00 -1.62
CA GLY A 351 4.93 14.70 -0.35
C GLY A 351 4.59 16.18 -0.40
N TRP A 352 5.20 16.92 0.50
CA TRP A 352 4.97 18.34 0.77
C TRP A 352 6.24 19.16 0.66
N LEU A 353 6.07 20.41 0.27
CA LEU A 353 7.10 21.44 0.42
C LEU A 353 6.86 22.24 1.71
N ARG A 354 7.94 22.51 2.44
CA ARG A 354 7.99 23.51 3.51
C ARG A 354 9.00 24.59 3.13
N LEU A 355 8.55 25.85 3.08
CA LEU A 355 9.34 27.03 2.73
C LEU A 355 9.19 28.11 3.80
N GLU A 356 10.28 28.52 4.44
CA GLU A 356 10.33 29.61 5.38
C GLU A 356 10.71 30.93 4.65
N MET A 357 10.01 32.00 4.93
CA MET A 357 10.14 33.28 4.22
C MET A 357 10.23 34.47 5.22
N PRO A 358 11.27 34.50 6.08
CA PRO A 358 11.33 35.46 7.18
C PRO A 358 11.41 36.93 6.76
N ASP A 359 11.91 37.18 5.54
CA ASP A 359 12.24 38.52 5.05
C ASP A 359 11.43 38.96 3.83
N VAL A 360 10.29 38.29 3.55
CA VAL A 360 9.42 38.65 2.42
C VAL A 360 8.41 39.70 2.87
N PRO A 361 8.22 40.81 2.12
CA PRO A 361 7.18 41.80 2.45
C PRO A 361 5.77 41.19 2.44
N GLY A 362 4.84 41.85 3.13
CA GLY A 362 3.41 41.46 3.04
C GLY A 362 2.85 41.68 1.64
N ASP A 363 1.73 41.01 1.37
CA ASP A 363 0.98 41.06 0.09
C ASP A 363 1.76 40.56 -1.15
N VAL A 364 2.80 39.78 -0.97
CA VAL A 364 3.49 39.08 -2.07
C VAL A 364 2.88 37.71 -2.27
N THR A 365 2.49 37.39 -3.52
CA THR A 365 2.09 36.03 -3.90
C THR A 365 3.31 35.24 -4.35
N VAL A 366 3.80 34.38 -3.48
CA VAL A 366 4.87 33.42 -3.78
C VAL A 366 4.26 32.22 -4.45
N ARG A 367 4.83 31.80 -5.60
CA ARG A 367 4.34 30.66 -6.39
C ARG A 367 5.39 29.56 -6.40
N MET A 368 4.96 28.32 -6.15
CA MET A 368 5.76 27.10 -6.16
C MET A 368 5.20 26.15 -7.21
N GLU A 369 5.95 25.86 -8.27
CA GLU A 369 5.57 24.93 -9.35
C GLU A 369 6.38 23.65 -9.23
N TYR A 370 5.73 22.50 -9.34
CA TYR A 370 6.31 21.19 -9.06
C TYR A 370 6.53 20.38 -10.33
N GLY A 371 7.61 19.59 -10.38
CA GLY A 371 7.88 18.65 -11.47
C GLY A 371 8.83 17.54 -11.05
N ASP A 372 8.72 16.43 -11.72
CA ASP A 372 9.48 15.20 -11.47
C ASP A 372 10.77 15.11 -12.31
N TRP A 373 10.92 15.92 -13.36
CA TRP A 373 12.12 15.85 -14.20
C TRP A 373 12.43 17.16 -14.92
N ILE A 374 13.65 17.21 -15.46
CA ILE A 374 14.14 18.24 -16.38
C ILE A 374 14.62 17.50 -17.63
N ASP A 375 14.25 17.99 -18.81
CA ASP A 375 14.65 17.35 -20.06
C ASP A 375 16.14 17.47 -20.35
N THR A 376 16.63 16.77 -21.38
CA THR A 376 18.05 16.75 -21.78
C THR A 376 18.53 18.11 -22.29
N THR A 377 17.66 19.06 -22.53
CA THR A 377 17.99 20.44 -22.92
C THR A 377 17.97 21.40 -21.71
N GLY A 378 17.67 20.92 -20.53
CA GLY A 378 17.60 21.71 -19.29
C GLY A 378 16.26 22.39 -19.08
N VAL A 379 15.22 22.01 -19.81
CA VAL A 379 13.88 22.60 -19.66
C VAL A 379 13.09 21.89 -18.57
N PHE A 380 12.68 22.66 -17.57
CA PHE A 380 11.74 22.23 -16.53
C PHE A 380 10.30 22.47 -16.99
N THR A 381 9.48 21.43 -16.92
CA THR A 381 8.05 21.52 -17.29
C THR A 381 7.20 21.13 -16.07
N PRO A 382 6.58 22.10 -15.37
CA PRO A 382 5.61 21.80 -14.33
C PRO A 382 4.36 21.15 -14.95
N GLN A 383 3.84 20.09 -14.35
CA GLN A 383 2.75 19.31 -14.92
C GLN A 383 1.38 19.75 -14.40
N GLY A 384 1.18 21.09 -14.25
CA GLY A 384 -0.11 21.66 -13.79
C GLY A 384 -0.29 21.62 -12.27
N GLU A 385 0.71 21.18 -11.51
CA GLU A 385 0.73 21.20 -10.06
C GLU A 385 1.48 22.43 -9.57
N TYR A 386 0.84 23.24 -8.72
CA TYR A 386 1.48 24.41 -8.10
C TYR A 386 0.75 24.83 -6.84
N ASP A 387 1.45 25.52 -5.96
CA ASP A 387 0.90 26.16 -4.79
C ASP A 387 1.15 27.67 -4.82
N GLU A 388 0.36 28.42 -4.07
CA GLU A 388 0.51 29.86 -3.88
C GLU A 388 0.45 30.23 -2.39
N TYR A 389 1.31 31.15 -1.99
CA TYR A 389 1.31 31.68 -0.64
C TYR A 389 1.30 33.20 -0.67
N ILE A 390 0.27 33.81 -0.07
CA ILE A 390 0.15 35.25 0.08
C ILE A 390 0.74 35.61 1.44
N THR A 391 1.84 36.35 1.45
CA THR A 391 2.60 36.68 2.66
C THR A 391 1.87 37.68 3.54
N ALA A 392 2.02 37.54 4.86
CA ALA A 392 1.57 38.53 5.84
C ALA A 392 2.63 39.62 6.10
N GLY A 393 3.90 39.34 5.85
CA GLY A 393 5.01 40.25 6.07
C GLY A 393 5.32 40.53 7.56
N ASP A 394 4.93 39.62 8.43
CA ASP A 394 5.11 39.72 9.89
C ASP A 394 6.36 38.96 10.39
N GLY A 395 7.19 38.46 9.48
CA GLY A 395 8.40 37.70 9.79
C GLY A 395 8.13 36.24 10.20
N LYS A 396 6.88 35.77 10.10
CA LYS A 396 6.45 34.39 10.44
C LYS A 396 5.94 33.62 9.24
N ASP A 397 6.14 34.16 8.05
CA ASP A 397 5.65 33.55 6.82
C ASP A 397 6.34 32.19 6.58
N VAL A 398 5.55 31.14 6.66
CA VAL A 398 5.98 29.75 6.42
C VAL A 398 4.89 29.05 5.62
N PHE A 399 5.23 28.68 4.40
CA PHE A 399 4.39 27.77 3.63
C PHE A 399 4.66 26.32 4.03
N CYS A 400 3.62 25.54 4.15
CA CYS A 400 3.67 24.08 4.17
C CYS A 400 2.33 23.54 3.70
N ASN A 401 2.34 22.60 2.77
CA ASN A 401 1.14 21.90 2.35
C ASN A 401 0.41 21.28 3.56
N LYS A 402 -0.89 21.08 3.44
CA LYS A 402 -1.71 20.50 4.49
C LYS A 402 -2.68 19.42 4.00
N PHE A 403 -3.46 19.68 2.98
CA PHE A 403 -4.52 18.79 2.48
C PHE A 403 -4.35 18.41 1.01
N HIS A 404 -3.32 18.95 0.35
CA HIS A 404 -2.89 18.54 -0.97
C HIS A 404 -1.53 17.86 -0.87
N HIS A 405 -1.13 17.10 -1.86
CA HIS A 405 0.21 16.53 -2.01
C HIS A 405 0.66 16.68 -3.44
N HIS A 406 1.96 16.70 -3.64
CA HIS A 406 2.61 16.73 -4.93
C HIS A 406 3.57 15.56 -5.07
N ALA A 407 3.98 15.27 -6.30
CA ALA A 407 5.09 14.36 -6.53
C ALA A 407 6.11 15.07 -7.39
N PHE A 408 7.33 15.14 -6.88
CA PHE A 408 8.34 16.03 -7.45
C PHE A 408 9.76 15.66 -7.03
N ARG A 409 10.70 16.06 -7.84
CA ARG A 409 12.11 16.23 -7.51
C ARG A 409 12.48 17.70 -7.52
N TYR A 410 11.85 18.45 -8.41
CA TYR A 410 12.16 19.88 -8.66
C TYR A 410 11.00 20.77 -8.23
N VAL A 411 11.35 21.95 -7.70
CA VAL A 411 10.38 23.00 -7.39
C VAL A 411 10.89 24.33 -7.91
N LEU A 412 10.09 24.99 -8.76
CA LEU A 412 10.38 26.36 -9.20
C LEU A 412 9.65 27.34 -8.30
N VAL A 413 10.42 28.12 -7.54
CA VAL A 413 9.91 29.13 -6.61
C VAL A 413 10.02 30.52 -7.23
N LYS A 414 8.89 31.22 -7.38
CA LYS A 414 8.81 32.54 -8.03
C LYS A 414 8.37 33.64 -7.05
N ASN A 415 8.68 34.88 -7.38
CA ASN A 415 8.28 36.10 -6.67
C ASN A 415 8.93 36.27 -5.31
N ILE A 416 10.07 35.64 -5.06
CA ILE A 416 10.94 35.92 -3.90
C ILE A 416 12.39 36.05 -4.35
N ARG A 417 13.22 36.68 -3.49
CA ARG A 417 14.67 36.55 -3.65
C ARG A 417 15.15 35.12 -3.47
N GLN A 418 16.39 34.84 -3.86
CA GLN A 418 16.97 33.49 -3.72
C GLN A 418 16.76 32.97 -2.29
N PRO A 419 16.03 31.85 -2.13
CA PRO A 419 15.88 31.21 -0.83
C PRO A 419 17.19 30.52 -0.45
N ARG A 420 17.43 30.40 0.85
CA ARG A 420 18.56 29.63 1.36
C ARG A 420 18.20 28.17 1.45
N ALA A 421 19.17 27.26 1.34
CA ALA A 421 18.92 25.84 1.42
C ALA A 421 18.29 25.41 2.77
N GLU A 422 18.62 26.09 3.86
CA GLU A 422 18.01 25.84 5.17
C GLU A 422 16.53 26.23 5.25
N ASP A 423 16.07 27.18 4.45
CA ASP A 423 14.67 27.65 4.43
C ASP A 423 13.73 26.68 3.70
N LEU A 424 14.30 25.76 2.90
CA LEU A 424 13.56 24.79 2.09
C LEU A 424 13.65 23.37 2.67
N THR A 425 12.54 22.67 2.70
CA THR A 425 12.51 21.24 3.09
C THR A 425 11.42 20.52 2.30
N ALA A 426 11.78 19.48 1.58
CA ALA A 426 10.80 18.56 1.02
C ALA A 426 10.50 17.46 2.06
N LEU A 427 9.22 17.18 2.26
CA LEU A 427 8.70 16.26 3.27
C LEU A 427 8.10 15.04 2.55
N GLN A 428 8.83 13.93 2.51
CA GLN A 428 8.33 12.71 1.87
C GLN A 428 7.21 12.08 2.69
N ILE A 429 6.07 11.83 2.08
CA ILE A 429 4.90 11.20 2.71
C ILE A 429 4.73 9.77 2.16
N SER A 430 4.38 8.84 3.05
CA SER A 430 3.97 7.48 2.70
C SER A 430 3.06 6.92 3.79
N GLY A 431 2.44 5.75 3.56
CA GLY A 431 1.80 5.00 4.62
C GLY A 431 2.81 4.57 5.70
N ASP A 432 2.37 4.48 6.96
CA ASP A 432 3.20 4.10 8.13
C ASP A 432 3.44 2.57 8.18
N TYR A 433 3.74 1.96 7.06
CA TYR A 433 4.11 0.55 6.97
C TYR A 433 5.63 0.38 6.92
N SER A 434 6.11 -0.80 7.34
CA SER A 434 7.54 -1.12 7.37
C SER A 434 8.01 -1.65 6.02
N GLU A 435 9.24 -1.32 5.65
CA GLU A 435 9.98 -2.06 4.62
C GLU A 435 10.37 -3.44 5.17
N THR A 436 10.21 -4.47 4.35
CA THR A 436 10.39 -5.87 4.77
C THR A 436 11.54 -6.57 4.08
N VAL A 437 12.21 -5.94 3.12
CA VAL A 437 13.36 -6.51 2.43
C VAL A 437 14.56 -5.57 2.53
N ARG A 438 15.70 -6.15 2.85
CA ARG A 438 17.02 -5.57 2.59
C ARG A 438 17.70 -6.45 1.59
N PHE A 439 18.12 -5.89 0.49
CA PHE A 439 18.81 -6.57 -0.60
C PHE A 439 20.12 -5.87 -0.91
N GLU A 440 21.16 -6.64 -1.07
CA GLU A 440 22.47 -6.17 -1.52
C GLU A 440 23.18 -7.29 -2.26
N CYS A 441 23.91 -6.95 -3.32
CA CYS A 441 24.73 -7.89 -4.07
C CYS A 441 26.04 -7.23 -4.54
N SER A 442 26.93 -8.02 -5.12
CA SER A 442 28.24 -7.55 -5.63
C SER A 442 28.17 -6.67 -6.88
N ASP A 443 26.98 -6.46 -7.46
CA ASP A 443 26.79 -5.66 -8.69
C ASP A 443 26.04 -4.36 -8.36
N ASP A 444 26.72 -3.22 -8.47
CA ASP A 444 26.16 -1.89 -8.13
C ASP A 444 25.02 -1.48 -9.05
N ASP A 445 25.03 -1.91 -10.32
CA ASP A 445 23.93 -1.65 -11.25
C ASP A 445 22.63 -2.35 -10.78
N ILE A 446 22.76 -3.59 -10.36
CA ILE A 446 21.63 -4.38 -9.84
C ILE A 446 21.11 -3.78 -8.52
N ASN A 447 22.01 -3.34 -7.63
CA ASN A 447 21.66 -2.62 -6.41
C ASN A 447 20.91 -1.32 -6.72
N SER A 448 21.36 -0.58 -7.75
CA SER A 448 20.72 0.68 -8.18
C SER A 448 19.30 0.47 -8.73
N ILE A 449 19.09 -0.58 -9.51
CA ILE A 449 17.75 -0.95 -10.03
C ILE A 449 16.83 -1.33 -8.86
N TYR A 450 17.31 -2.14 -7.91
CA TYR A 450 16.54 -2.50 -6.72
C TYR A 450 16.12 -1.26 -5.93
N GLN A 451 17.03 -0.32 -5.69
CA GLN A 451 16.74 0.92 -4.96
C GLN A 451 15.74 1.80 -5.70
N MET A 452 15.84 1.91 -7.03
CA MET A 452 14.88 2.65 -7.85
C MET A 452 13.47 2.06 -7.72
N ILE A 453 13.30 0.75 -7.82
CA ILE A 453 12.01 0.07 -7.68
C ILE A 453 11.45 0.24 -6.25
N SER A 454 12.28 0.01 -5.22
CA SER A 454 11.86 0.15 -3.81
C SER A 454 11.38 1.57 -3.52
N ARG A 455 12.12 2.59 -4.01
CA ARG A 455 11.73 4.00 -3.87
C ARG A 455 10.42 4.31 -4.59
N THR A 456 10.24 3.77 -5.80
CA THR A 456 9.00 3.95 -6.56
C THR A 456 7.81 3.39 -5.77
N MET A 457 7.90 2.15 -5.28
CA MET A 457 6.82 1.55 -4.48
C MET A 457 6.48 2.40 -3.26
N ARG A 458 7.48 3.02 -2.63
CA ARG A 458 7.30 3.89 -1.48
C ARG A 458 6.59 5.20 -1.83
N CYS A 459 6.85 5.77 -3.00
CA CYS A 459 6.17 6.96 -3.51
C CYS A 459 4.71 6.69 -3.90
N LEU A 460 4.39 5.47 -4.34
CA LEU A 460 3.07 5.12 -4.88
C LEU A 460 2.09 4.58 -3.83
N THR A 461 2.57 4.09 -2.67
CA THR A 461 1.75 3.37 -1.69
C THR A 461 1.47 4.24 -0.47
N PHE A 462 0.36 4.95 -0.47
CA PHE A 462 -0.10 5.82 0.61
C PHE A 462 -1.63 5.96 0.58
N SER A 463 -2.21 6.59 1.58
CA SER A 463 -3.66 6.83 1.68
C SER A 463 -4.52 5.56 1.58
N GLY A 464 -3.95 4.39 1.91
CA GLY A 464 -4.67 3.12 1.97
C GLY A 464 -4.89 2.42 0.63
N TYR A 465 -4.16 2.81 -0.42
CA TYR A 465 -4.12 2.13 -1.73
C TYR A 465 -2.79 2.43 -2.44
N MET A 466 -2.61 1.86 -3.61
CA MET A 466 -1.46 2.15 -4.46
C MET A 466 -1.93 2.84 -5.73
N VAL A 467 -1.28 3.94 -6.08
CA VAL A 467 -1.57 4.70 -7.29
C VAL A 467 -0.66 4.27 -8.45
N ASP A 468 -1.10 4.55 -9.67
CA ASP A 468 -0.29 4.45 -10.90
C ASP A 468 0.86 5.44 -10.89
N CYS A 469 0.54 6.72 -10.66
CA CYS A 469 1.46 7.82 -10.47
C CYS A 469 0.87 8.84 -9.48
N PRO A 470 1.69 9.53 -8.66
CA PRO A 470 1.15 10.32 -7.55
C PRO A 470 0.84 11.79 -7.92
N HIS A 471 1.01 12.19 -9.18
CA HIS A 471 0.81 13.58 -9.64
C HIS A 471 -0.09 13.70 -10.88
N LEU A 472 0.06 12.87 -11.92
CA LEU A 472 -0.71 13.04 -13.15
C LEU A 472 -2.12 12.46 -13.09
N GLU A 473 -2.31 11.29 -12.47
CA GLU A 473 -3.61 10.59 -12.44
C GLU A 473 -4.06 10.22 -11.02
N ARG A 474 -3.16 9.83 -10.11
CA ARG A 474 -3.44 9.46 -8.70
C ARG A 474 -4.45 8.32 -8.57
N MET A 475 -4.49 7.41 -9.55
CA MET A 475 -5.55 6.41 -9.69
C MET A 475 -5.08 5.01 -9.25
N GLY A 476 -5.97 4.27 -8.56
CA GLY A 476 -5.74 2.90 -8.16
C GLY A 476 -6.04 1.91 -9.28
N TYR A 477 -5.28 1.94 -10.37
CA TYR A 477 -5.45 1.03 -11.51
C TYR A 477 -5.22 -0.44 -11.13
N GLY A 478 -6.16 -1.30 -11.51
CA GLY A 478 -6.03 -2.75 -11.27
C GLY A 478 -4.93 -3.41 -12.09
N GLY A 479 -4.58 -2.87 -13.27
CA GLY A 479 -3.48 -3.36 -14.09
C GLY A 479 -2.14 -3.16 -13.39
N ASP A 480 -1.88 -1.94 -12.93
CA ASP A 480 -0.71 -1.57 -12.13
C ASP A 480 -0.65 -2.39 -10.84
N GLY A 481 -1.80 -2.53 -10.18
CA GLY A 481 -1.95 -3.40 -9.02
C GLY A 481 -1.57 -4.83 -9.32
N ASN A 482 -2.07 -5.44 -10.38
CA ASN A 482 -1.74 -6.81 -10.75
C ASN A 482 -0.26 -7.01 -11.07
N SER A 483 0.36 -6.05 -11.73
CA SER A 483 1.77 -6.13 -12.11
C SER A 483 2.72 -5.97 -10.94
N SER A 484 2.37 -5.19 -9.92
CA SER A 484 3.27 -4.84 -8.80
C SER A 484 2.88 -5.42 -7.45
N THR A 485 1.71 -6.06 -7.28
CA THR A 485 1.28 -6.63 -6.00
C THR A 485 2.33 -7.55 -5.37
N MET A 486 2.91 -8.47 -6.13
CA MET A 486 3.94 -9.36 -5.59
C MET A 486 5.20 -8.60 -5.18
N THR A 487 5.59 -7.57 -5.94
CA THR A 487 6.73 -6.72 -5.60
C THR A 487 6.47 -5.95 -4.31
N VAL A 488 5.38 -5.18 -4.24
CA VAL A 488 5.13 -4.33 -3.07
C VAL A 488 4.87 -5.13 -1.80
N GLN A 489 4.13 -6.24 -1.87
CA GLN A 489 3.90 -7.14 -0.72
C GLN A 489 5.17 -7.89 -0.29
N THR A 490 6.13 -8.05 -1.21
CA THR A 490 7.45 -8.58 -0.86
C THR A 490 8.30 -7.50 -0.19
N LEU A 491 8.34 -6.28 -0.73
CA LEU A 491 9.18 -5.19 -0.23
C LEU A 491 8.65 -4.51 1.03
N CYS A 492 7.33 -4.54 1.26
CA CYS A 492 6.65 -3.77 2.30
C CYS A 492 5.59 -4.61 3.02
N ASP A 493 5.33 -4.29 4.30
CA ASP A 493 4.26 -4.88 5.11
C ASP A 493 2.96 -4.11 4.90
N VAL A 494 2.26 -4.42 3.81
CA VAL A 494 1.09 -3.67 3.32
C VAL A 494 -0.23 -4.46 3.35
N ALA A 495 -0.34 -5.50 4.20
CA ALA A 495 -1.59 -6.25 4.31
C ALA A 495 -2.81 -5.37 4.63
N PRO A 496 -2.73 -4.38 5.58
CA PRO A 496 -3.85 -3.46 5.84
C PRO A 496 -4.16 -2.52 4.68
N VAL A 497 -3.15 -2.08 3.91
CA VAL A 497 -3.36 -1.29 2.68
C VAL A 497 -4.20 -2.09 1.68
N TYR A 498 -3.88 -3.36 1.46
CA TYR A 498 -4.65 -4.23 0.56
C TYR A 498 -6.05 -4.54 1.10
N TYR A 499 -6.23 -4.65 2.42
CA TYR A 499 -7.56 -4.79 3.02
C TYR A 499 -8.45 -3.58 2.68
N ASN A 500 -7.92 -2.35 2.80
CA ASN A 500 -8.61 -1.12 2.43
C ASN A 500 -8.89 -1.05 0.92
N TRP A 501 -7.86 -1.24 0.11
CA TRP A 501 -7.95 -1.10 -1.34
C TRP A 501 -8.92 -2.11 -1.97
N LEU A 502 -8.84 -3.38 -1.58
CA LEU A 502 -9.74 -4.42 -2.04
C LEU A 502 -11.19 -4.22 -1.56
N THR A 503 -11.38 -3.59 -0.39
CA THR A 503 -12.72 -3.17 0.04
C THR A 503 -13.30 -2.13 -0.92
N ALA A 504 -12.50 -1.14 -1.36
CA ALA A 504 -12.94 -0.15 -2.34
C ALA A 504 -13.27 -0.79 -3.71
N TRP A 505 -12.50 -1.80 -4.15
CA TRP A 505 -12.82 -2.59 -5.35
C TRP A 505 -14.16 -3.32 -5.23
N GLY A 506 -14.44 -3.90 -4.06
CA GLY A 506 -15.73 -4.51 -3.78
C GLY A 506 -16.90 -3.52 -3.80
N ASP A 507 -16.69 -2.32 -3.23
CA ASP A 507 -17.69 -1.24 -3.21
C ASP A 507 -17.96 -0.65 -4.61
N ALA A 508 -16.97 -0.68 -5.50
CA ALA A 508 -17.05 -0.15 -6.86
C ALA A 508 -17.77 -1.07 -7.86
N MET A 509 -18.10 -2.31 -7.47
CA MET A 509 -18.74 -3.28 -8.37
C MET A 509 -20.16 -2.84 -8.75
N ALA A 510 -20.46 -2.85 -10.04
CA ALA A 510 -21.78 -2.56 -10.57
C ALA A 510 -22.80 -3.69 -10.26
N ALA A 511 -24.08 -3.38 -10.44
CA ALA A 511 -25.17 -4.30 -10.13
C ALA A 511 -25.13 -5.61 -10.97
N ASP A 512 -24.66 -5.52 -12.21
CA ASP A 512 -24.52 -6.65 -13.13
C ASP A 512 -23.22 -7.45 -12.97
N GLY A 513 -22.32 -7.03 -12.07
CA GLY A 513 -21.05 -7.66 -11.79
C GLY A 513 -19.86 -7.06 -12.53
N ASP A 514 -20.07 -6.02 -13.35
CA ASP A 514 -18.97 -5.30 -13.97
C ASP A 514 -18.14 -4.52 -12.92
N LEU A 515 -16.88 -4.26 -13.26
CA LEU A 515 -15.94 -3.51 -12.45
C LEU A 515 -15.29 -2.39 -13.26
N PRO A 516 -15.06 -1.23 -12.67
CA PRO A 516 -14.23 -0.22 -13.30
C PRO A 516 -12.77 -0.72 -13.42
N TYR A 517 -11.95 0.00 -14.16
CA TYR A 517 -10.52 -0.30 -14.27
C TYR A 517 -9.70 0.30 -13.12
N VAL A 518 -10.33 1.15 -12.34
CA VAL A 518 -9.77 1.94 -11.23
C VAL A 518 -10.69 1.87 -10.02
N ALA A 519 -10.15 1.67 -8.84
CA ALA A 519 -10.82 1.89 -7.56
C ALA A 519 -9.79 2.30 -6.48
N PRO A 520 -10.14 3.24 -5.59
CA PRO A 520 -11.36 4.06 -5.58
C PRO A 520 -11.42 5.05 -6.75
N ALA A 521 -12.51 5.79 -6.85
CA ALA A 521 -12.85 6.86 -7.79
C ALA A 521 -13.40 6.42 -9.16
N GLY A 522 -13.24 5.19 -9.57
CA GLY A 522 -13.76 4.72 -10.86
C GLY A 522 -13.04 5.34 -12.06
N GLY A 523 -13.33 4.84 -13.25
CA GLY A 523 -12.77 5.42 -14.44
C GLY A 523 -11.66 4.62 -15.10
N GLY A 524 -10.80 5.32 -15.86
CA GLY A 524 -9.64 4.75 -16.53
C GLY A 524 -9.98 3.90 -17.75
N GLY A 525 -8.94 3.26 -18.31
CA GLY A 525 -8.99 2.27 -19.36
C GLY A 525 -8.35 0.97 -18.92
N GLY A 526 -8.54 -0.12 -19.64
CA GLY A 526 -7.94 -1.38 -19.20
C GLY A 526 -8.34 -2.59 -20.01
N GLY A 527 -9.02 -3.51 -19.40
CA GLY A 527 -9.41 -4.79 -19.92
C GLY A 527 -9.40 -5.84 -18.83
N PRO A 528 -9.49 -7.13 -19.15
CA PRO A 528 -9.60 -8.19 -18.15
C PRO A 528 -8.42 -8.26 -17.18
N TYR A 529 -7.23 -7.85 -17.58
CA TYR A 529 -6.09 -7.81 -16.66
C TYR A 529 -6.29 -6.79 -15.53
N TRP A 530 -6.91 -5.64 -15.81
CA TRP A 530 -7.22 -4.60 -14.81
C TRP A 530 -8.31 -5.05 -13.84
N ASN A 531 -9.45 -5.50 -14.37
CA ASN A 531 -10.58 -5.95 -13.53
C ASN A 531 -10.29 -7.22 -12.73
N SER A 532 -9.37 -8.09 -13.21
CA SER A 532 -8.98 -9.32 -12.52
C SER A 532 -8.28 -9.07 -11.17
N PHE A 533 -7.93 -7.83 -10.87
CA PHE A 533 -7.32 -7.44 -9.59
C PHE A 533 -8.15 -7.90 -8.39
N ILE A 534 -9.50 -7.87 -8.49
CA ILE A 534 -10.40 -8.36 -7.43
C ILE A 534 -10.21 -9.85 -7.12
N ILE A 535 -9.70 -10.66 -8.06
CA ILE A 535 -9.41 -12.09 -7.87
C ILE A 535 -7.94 -12.31 -7.51
N LYS A 536 -7.02 -11.68 -8.22
CA LYS A 536 -5.59 -11.95 -8.12
C LYS A 536 -4.98 -11.42 -6.83
N ALA A 537 -5.32 -10.18 -6.46
CA ALA A 537 -4.71 -9.54 -5.30
C ALA A 537 -5.09 -10.20 -3.95
N PRO A 538 -6.35 -10.61 -3.69
CA PRO A 538 -6.69 -11.37 -2.49
C PRO A 538 -5.91 -12.67 -2.33
N LEU A 539 -5.73 -13.45 -3.40
CA LEU A 539 -4.97 -14.70 -3.35
C LEU A 539 -3.48 -14.45 -3.06
N ARG A 540 -2.89 -13.43 -3.68
CA ARG A 540 -1.50 -13.02 -3.42
C ARG A 540 -1.31 -12.50 -1.99
N THR A 541 -2.29 -11.76 -1.47
CA THR A 541 -2.29 -11.31 -0.07
C THR A 541 -2.36 -12.49 0.90
N TYR A 542 -3.20 -13.49 0.62
CA TYR A 542 -3.22 -14.73 1.38
C TYR A 542 -1.88 -15.48 1.32
N LEU A 543 -1.27 -15.58 0.14
CA LEU A 543 0.04 -16.21 -0.04
C LEU A 543 1.12 -15.53 0.83
N ASN A 544 1.16 -14.19 0.84
CA ASN A 544 2.22 -13.43 1.53
C ASN A 544 1.99 -13.28 3.04
N TYR A 545 0.72 -13.23 3.50
CA TYR A 545 0.40 -12.90 4.89
C TYR A 545 -0.38 -14.00 5.64
N GLY A 546 -0.88 -15.03 4.96
CA GLY A 546 -1.77 -16.03 5.56
C GLY A 546 -3.17 -15.49 5.90
N ASP A 547 -3.48 -14.27 5.47
CA ASP A 547 -4.73 -13.57 5.79
C ASP A 547 -5.84 -13.94 4.79
N ARG A 548 -6.80 -14.75 5.22
CA ARG A 548 -7.91 -15.22 4.40
C ARG A 548 -9.15 -14.29 4.39
N ARG A 549 -9.15 -13.18 5.16
CA ARG A 549 -10.33 -12.33 5.33
C ARG A 549 -10.88 -11.82 4.00
N MET A 550 -10.01 -11.38 3.08
CA MET A 550 -10.45 -10.87 1.78
C MET A 550 -10.93 -11.98 0.84
N LEU A 551 -10.40 -13.20 0.98
CA LEU A 551 -10.95 -14.36 0.26
C LEU A 551 -12.41 -14.57 0.66
N VAL A 552 -12.69 -14.62 1.96
CA VAL A 552 -14.06 -14.80 2.48
C VAL A 552 -14.96 -13.63 2.08
N LYS A 553 -14.50 -12.40 2.27
CA LYS A 553 -15.29 -11.18 2.07
C LYS A 553 -15.70 -10.98 0.60
N LEU A 554 -14.80 -11.26 -0.34
CA LEU A 554 -14.98 -10.93 -1.75
C LEU A 554 -15.36 -12.14 -2.64
N TYR A 555 -15.38 -13.35 -2.12
CA TYR A 555 -15.61 -14.56 -2.94
C TYR A 555 -16.89 -14.48 -3.78
N GLY A 556 -17.98 -14.02 -3.20
CA GLY A 556 -19.26 -13.84 -3.90
C GLY A 556 -19.16 -12.78 -5.03
N GLN A 557 -18.42 -11.71 -4.81
CA GLN A 557 -18.21 -10.66 -5.81
C GLN A 557 -17.28 -11.15 -6.94
N MET A 558 -16.25 -11.93 -6.62
CA MET A 558 -15.39 -12.58 -7.62
C MET A 558 -16.19 -13.49 -8.56
N LYS A 559 -17.11 -14.28 -8.00
CA LYS A 559 -18.03 -15.11 -8.80
C LYS A 559 -18.95 -14.25 -9.69
N ARG A 560 -19.46 -13.13 -9.18
CA ARG A 560 -20.28 -12.20 -9.97
C ARG A 560 -19.50 -11.61 -11.14
N TRP A 561 -18.24 -11.17 -10.89
CA TRP A 561 -17.39 -10.68 -11.97
C TRP A 561 -17.10 -11.75 -13.02
N LEU A 562 -16.80 -12.99 -12.64
CA LEU A 562 -16.66 -14.11 -13.60
C LEU A 562 -17.95 -14.37 -14.39
N GLY A 563 -19.11 -14.19 -13.76
CA GLY A 563 -20.40 -14.25 -14.45
C GLY A 563 -20.58 -13.15 -15.49
N PHE A 564 -20.10 -11.93 -15.18
CA PHE A 564 -20.06 -10.83 -16.15
C PHE A 564 -19.15 -11.18 -17.34
N VAL A 565 -17.89 -11.57 -17.05
CA VAL A 565 -16.90 -11.95 -18.09
C VAL A 565 -17.41 -13.10 -18.96
N GLY A 566 -18.09 -14.08 -18.35
CA GLY A 566 -18.65 -15.24 -19.03
C GLY A 566 -19.66 -14.87 -20.13
N ARG A 567 -20.36 -13.75 -20.01
CA ARG A 567 -21.28 -13.26 -21.06
C ARG A 567 -20.57 -12.82 -22.34
N HIS A 568 -19.27 -12.54 -22.26
CA HIS A 568 -18.42 -12.12 -23.39
C HIS A 568 -17.59 -13.25 -23.99
N VAL A 569 -17.82 -14.51 -23.54
CA VAL A 569 -17.18 -15.68 -24.12
C VAL A 569 -17.99 -16.15 -25.33
N LYS A 570 -17.35 -16.23 -26.52
CA LYS A 570 -17.93 -16.75 -27.75
C LYS A 570 -17.03 -17.87 -28.28
N ASP A 571 -17.61 -18.96 -28.71
CA ASP A 571 -16.89 -20.16 -29.21
C ASP A 571 -15.85 -20.69 -28.23
N GLY A 572 -16.04 -20.41 -26.92
CA GLY A 572 -15.17 -20.81 -25.83
C GLY A 572 -13.93 -19.95 -25.63
N LEU A 573 -13.86 -18.78 -26.24
CA LEU A 573 -12.82 -17.76 -26.06
C LEU A 573 -13.42 -16.42 -25.65
N LEU A 574 -12.77 -15.76 -24.71
CA LEU A 574 -13.13 -14.42 -24.29
C LEU A 574 -12.91 -13.43 -25.46
N GLN A 575 -13.92 -12.60 -25.71
CA GLN A 575 -13.89 -11.54 -26.72
C GLN A 575 -13.87 -10.17 -26.03
N PRO A 576 -13.35 -9.12 -26.68
CA PRO A 576 -13.48 -7.76 -26.19
C PRO A 576 -14.93 -7.37 -25.96
N TRP A 577 -15.21 -6.67 -24.86
CA TRP A 577 -16.50 -6.05 -24.62
C TRP A 577 -16.40 -4.54 -24.81
N ALA A 578 -17.49 -3.95 -25.31
CA ALA A 578 -17.64 -2.52 -25.40
C ALA A 578 -18.14 -1.98 -24.05
N ASP A 579 -17.46 -1.01 -23.50
CA ASP A 579 -18.02 -0.11 -22.53
C ASP A 579 -18.67 1.05 -23.31
N THR A 580 -19.96 1.30 -23.09
CA THR A 580 -20.73 2.32 -23.82
C THR A 580 -20.16 3.72 -23.63
N ASP A 581 -19.49 3.99 -22.51
CA ASP A 581 -18.96 5.31 -22.19
C ASP A 581 -17.49 5.48 -22.58
N ARG A 582 -16.74 4.39 -22.87
CA ARG A 582 -15.28 4.44 -22.88
C ARG A 582 -14.57 3.72 -24.01
N ARG A 583 -15.28 3.22 -25.04
CA ARG A 583 -14.60 2.49 -26.10
C ARG A 583 -14.27 1.05 -25.68
N MET A 584 -13.91 0.23 -26.65
CA MET A 584 -13.38 -1.09 -26.41
C MET A 584 -11.95 -0.99 -25.87
N TRP A 585 -11.80 -1.04 -24.55
CA TRP A 585 -10.51 -1.10 -23.91
C TRP A 585 -10.17 -2.55 -23.56
N PHE A 586 -9.52 -3.21 -24.49
CA PHE A 586 -9.01 -4.56 -24.29
C PHE A 586 -7.50 -4.48 -24.49
N LEU A 587 -6.84 -3.83 -23.52
CA LEU A 587 -5.42 -3.62 -23.57
C LEU A 587 -4.71 -4.97 -23.39
N GLY A 588 -3.71 -5.22 -24.22
CA GLY A 588 -2.74 -6.29 -24.05
C GLY A 588 -1.59 -5.84 -23.14
N ASP A 589 -0.37 -5.92 -23.64
CA ASP A 589 0.82 -5.47 -22.93
C ASP A 589 0.98 -3.95 -23.00
N TRP A 590 0.27 -3.23 -22.13
CA TRP A 590 0.25 -1.76 -22.09
C TRP A 590 1.66 -1.18 -21.98
N LEU A 591 1.99 -0.20 -22.81
CA LEU A 591 3.27 0.49 -22.86
C LEU A 591 4.50 -0.41 -23.13
N ALA A 592 4.31 -1.47 -23.93
CA ALA A 592 5.45 -2.22 -24.43
C ALA A 592 6.38 -1.29 -25.27
N PRO A 593 7.70 -1.57 -25.27
CA PRO A 593 8.65 -0.74 -26.02
C PRO A 593 8.35 -0.73 -27.51
N LYS A 594 8.74 0.35 -28.20
CA LYS A 594 8.61 0.47 -29.66
C LYS A 594 9.24 -0.76 -30.35
N GLY A 595 8.51 -1.36 -31.28
CA GLY A 595 8.94 -2.53 -32.05
C GLY A 595 8.51 -3.89 -31.46
N VAL A 596 7.83 -3.90 -30.32
CA VAL A 596 7.14 -5.07 -29.80
C VAL A 596 5.70 -5.02 -30.27
N ASP A 597 5.24 -6.05 -30.98
CA ASP A 597 3.85 -6.16 -31.43
C ASP A 597 2.98 -6.71 -30.30
N VAL A 598 2.01 -5.92 -29.87
CA VAL A 598 1.10 -6.21 -28.74
C VAL A 598 -0.38 -6.07 -29.14
N GLY A 599 -0.66 -5.90 -30.44
CA GLY A 599 -2.02 -5.73 -30.99
C GLY A 599 -2.69 -7.05 -31.38
N GLY A 600 -3.95 -6.99 -31.81
CA GLY A 600 -4.68 -8.09 -32.43
C GLY A 600 -4.68 -9.38 -31.60
N ASP A 601 -4.07 -10.45 -32.15
CA ASP A 601 -4.01 -11.77 -31.51
C ASP A 601 -3.27 -11.77 -30.16
N SER A 602 -2.29 -10.86 -29.96
CA SER A 602 -1.61 -10.71 -28.65
C SER A 602 -2.56 -10.21 -27.58
N GLN A 603 -3.41 -9.20 -27.88
CA GLN A 603 -4.41 -8.69 -26.94
C GLN A 603 -5.44 -9.77 -26.58
N LEU A 604 -5.94 -10.52 -27.59
CA LEU A 604 -6.88 -11.61 -27.37
C LEU A 604 -6.27 -12.75 -26.55
N LEU A 605 -5.05 -13.15 -26.87
CA LEU A 605 -4.31 -14.15 -26.11
C LEU A 605 -4.14 -13.72 -24.66
N THR A 606 -3.69 -12.51 -24.43
CA THR A 606 -3.51 -11.93 -23.07
C THR A 606 -4.81 -11.99 -22.29
N GLY A 607 -5.93 -11.51 -22.84
CA GLY A 607 -7.23 -11.54 -22.18
C GLY A 607 -7.71 -12.95 -21.83
N ASN A 608 -7.47 -13.93 -22.72
CA ASN A 608 -7.83 -15.33 -22.49
C ASN A 608 -6.90 -16.00 -21.46
N CYS A 609 -5.61 -15.69 -21.44
CA CYS A 609 -4.70 -16.16 -20.40
C CYS A 609 -5.06 -15.57 -19.02
N VAL A 610 -5.48 -14.29 -18.96
CA VAL A 610 -6.02 -13.69 -17.72
C VAL A 610 -7.23 -14.45 -17.20
N LEU A 611 -8.18 -14.79 -18.06
CA LEU A 611 -9.37 -15.55 -17.65
C LEU A 611 -8.97 -16.96 -17.14
N SER A 612 -8.04 -17.63 -17.82
CA SER A 612 -7.49 -18.92 -17.38
C SER A 612 -6.84 -18.81 -16.00
N ASP A 613 -6.03 -17.79 -15.77
CA ASP A 613 -5.38 -17.51 -14.50
C ASP A 613 -6.37 -17.19 -13.38
N CYS A 614 -7.44 -16.43 -13.69
CA CYS A 614 -8.52 -16.17 -12.75
C CYS A 614 -9.29 -17.45 -12.38
N LEU A 615 -9.59 -18.31 -13.33
CA LEU A 615 -10.25 -19.59 -13.07
C LEU A 615 -9.38 -20.52 -12.21
N ASN A 616 -8.07 -20.55 -12.46
CA ASN A 616 -7.12 -21.26 -11.61
C ASN A 616 -7.09 -20.67 -10.18
N SER A 617 -7.04 -19.36 -10.06
CA SER A 617 -7.04 -18.66 -8.77
C SER A 617 -8.34 -18.93 -8.00
N MET A 618 -9.49 -18.92 -8.67
CA MET A 618 -10.78 -19.23 -8.06
C MET A 618 -10.90 -20.68 -7.64
N SER A 619 -10.36 -21.62 -8.42
CA SER A 619 -10.29 -23.03 -8.04
C SER A 619 -9.49 -23.23 -6.75
N LEU A 620 -8.32 -22.60 -6.64
CA LEU A 620 -7.48 -22.63 -5.44
C LEU A 620 -8.19 -21.97 -4.23
N MET A 621 -8.81 -20.79 -4.42
CA MET A 621 -9.55 -20.11 -3.35
C MET A 621 -10.75 -20.92 -2.87
N ALA A 622 -11.50 -21.55 -3.78
CA ALA A 622 -12.59 -22.45 -3.43
C ALA A 622 -12.10 -23.61 -2.56
N ASP A 623 -10.99 -24.21 -2.92
CA ASP A 623 -10.35 -25.29 -2.14
C ASP A 623 -9.93 -24.81 -0.74
N ILE A 624 -9.29 -23.64 -0.63
CA ILE A 624 -8.91 -23.00 0.63
C ILE A 624 -10.13 -22.70 1.51
N LEU A 625 -11.26 -22.32 0.89
CA LEU A 625 -12.51 -22.04 1.59
C LEU A 625 -13.35 -23.30 1.89
N GLY A 626 -12.96 -24.46 1.35
CA GLY A 626 -13.62 -25.74 1.57
C GLY A 626 -14.75 -26.04 0.58
N ASP A 627 -14.94 -25.25 -0.47
CA ASP A 627 -15.93 -25.45 -1.53
C ASP A 627 -15.35 -26.33 -2.66
N LYS A 628 -15.42 -27.65 -2.49
CA LYS A 628 -14.91 -28.60 -3.48
C LYS A 628 -15.71 -28.58 -4.79
N GLY A 629 -16.99 -28.15 -4.74
CA GLY A 629 -17.85 -28.04 -5.93
C GLY A 629 -17.35 -26.94 -6.87
N ASP A 630 -17.20 -25.73 -6.34
CA ASP A 630 -16.64 -24.59 -7.08
C ASP A 630 -15.19 -24.86 -7.52
N ALA A 631 -14.37 -25.49 -6.66
CA ALA A 631 -13.00 -25.85 -7.02
C ALA A 631 -12.92 -26.72 -8.28
N GLY A 632 -13.73 -27.77 -8.34
CA GLY A 632 -13.81 -28.66 -9.51
C GLY A 632 -14.40 -27.98 -10.75
N LEU A 633 -15.43 -27.14 -10.56
CA LEU A 633 -16.05 -26.38 -11.65
C LEU A 633 -15.06 -25.43 -12.33
N PHE A 634 -14.35 -24.59 -11.55
CA PHE A 634 -13.40 -23.64 -12.09
C PHE A 634 -12.19 -24.33 -12.74
N ALA A 635 -11.70 -25.43 -12.16
CA ALA A 635 -10.64 -26.24 -12.78
C ALA A 635 -11.08 -26.77 -14.15
N ALA A 636 -12.28 -27.34 -14.27
CA ALA A 636 -12.80 -27.86 -15.53
C ALA A 636 -13.00 -26.75 -16.59
N GLN A 637 -13.48 -25.57 -16.19
CA GLN A 637 -13.61 -24.41 -17.06
C GLN A 637 -12.24 -23.94 -17.55
N ARG A 638 -11.24 -23.82 -16.68
CA ARG A 638 -9.86 -23.49 -17.03
C ARG A 638 -9.29 -24.46 -18.06
N ASP A 639 -9.43 -25.76 -17.82
CA ASP A 639 -8.87 -26.79 -18.72
C ASP A 639 -9.53 -26.77 -20.10
N SER A 640 -10.84 -26.51 -20.16
CA SER A 640 -11.56 -26.34 -21.42
C SER A 640 -11.09 -25.10 -22.16
N LEU A 641 -10.94 -23.97 -21.46
CA LEU A 641 -10.44 -22.71 -22.02
C LEU A 641 -9.00 -22.85 -22.53
N ASN A 642 -8.11 -23.51 -21.76
CA ASN A 642 -6.72 -23.72 -22.13
C ASN A 642 -6.56 -24.48 -23.45
N ARG A 643 -7.39 -25.52 -23.68
CA ARG A 643 -7.40 -26.23 -24.97
C ARG A 643 -7.80 -25.32 -26.13
N LYS A 644 -8.77 -24.42 -25.92
CA LYS A 644 -9.21 -23.46 -26.96
C LYS A 644 -8.14 -22.40 -27.23
N ILE A 645 -7.49 -21.88 -26.20
CA ILE A 645 -6.38 -20.92 -26.34
C ILE A 645 -5.27 -21.58 -27.14
N HIS A 646 -4.83 -22.77 -26.77
CA HIS A 646 -3.79 -23.49 -27.49
C HIS A 646 -4.14 -23.68 -28.96
N ALA A 647 -5.35 -24.21 -29.26
CA ALA A 647 -5.78 -24.48 -30.62
C ALA A 647 -5.86 -23.22 -31.50
N ARG A 648 -6.16 -22.04 -30.91
CA ARG A 648 -6.33 -20.79 -31.67
C ARG A 648 -5.02 -20.04 -31.88
N PHE A 649 -4.11 -20.05 -30.90
CA PHE A 649 -2.99 -19.11 -30.87
C PHE A 649 -1.60 -19.77 -31.03
N TYR A 650 -1.51 -21.10 -30.96
CA TYR A 650 -0.23 -21.79 -31.17
C TYR A 650 0.08 -21.94 -32.65
N HIS A 651 1.32 -21.63 -33.05
CA HIS A 651 1.86 -21.75 -34.37
C HIS A 651 2.88 -22.89 -34.42
N PRO A 652 2.51 -24.08 -34.96
CA PRO A 652 3.37 -25.26 -34.98
C PRO A 652 4.65 -25.07 -35.79
N ALA A 653 4.61 -24.21 -36.80
CA ALA A 653 5.74 -24.02 -37.74
C ALA A 653 7.00 -23.45 -37.07
N ASP A 654 6.81 -22.62 -36.03
CA ASP A 654 7.93 -21.98 -35.34
C ASP A 654 7.83 -22.04 -33.81
N SER A 655 6.89 -22.79 -33.28
CA SER A 655 6.64 -22.99 -31.85
C SER A 655 6.37 -21.68 -31.10
N THR A 656 5.65 -20.71 -31.72
CA THR A 656 5.25 -19.46 -31.10
C THR A 656 3.76 -19.42 -30.74
N TYR A 657 3.38 -18.46 -29.91
CA TYR A 657 2.00 -18.05 -29.67
C TYR A 657 1.80 -16.62 -30.15
N ALA A 658 0.69 -16.34 -30.78
CA ALA A 658 0.27 -15.03 -31.32
C ALA A 658 1.44 -14.31 -32.04
N THR A 659 1.95 -13.19 -31.52
CA THR A 659 3.05 -12.41 -32.14
C THR A 659 4.44 -12.89 -31.74
N GLY A 660 4.55 -13.84 -30.83
CA GLY A 660 5.82 -14.32 -30.27
C GLY A 660 6.54 -13.32 -29.39
N SER A 661 5.82 -12.34 -28.81
CA SER A 661 6.36 -11.45 -27.79
C SER A 661 6.72 -12.24 -26.50
N PRO A 662 7.59 -11.72 -25.63
CA PRO A 662 7.87 -12.38 -24.36
C PRO A 662 6.63 -12.66 -23.53
N LEU A 663 5.63 -11.75 -23.53
CA LEU A 663 4.33 -11.97 -22.88
C LEU A 663 3.56 -13.12 -23.54
N ASP A 664 3.42 -13.09 -24.86
CA ASP A 664 2.68 -14.11 -25.62
C ASP A 664 3.26 -15.52 -25.45
N MET A 665 4.55 -15.62 -25.19
CA MET A 665 5.23 -16.90 -24.97
C MET A 665 5.18 -17.35 -23.51
N SER A 666 5.37 -16.45 -22.55
CA SER A 666 5.46 -16.78 -21.13
C SER A 666 4.11 -16.98 -20.44
N TYR A 667 3.08 -16.18 -20.77
CA TYR A 667 1.79 -16.27 -20.12
C TYR A 667 1.06 -17.62 -20.38
N PRO A 668 1.02 -18.15 -21.63
CA PRO A 668 0.50 -19.50 -21.87
C PRO A 668 1.23 -20.60 -21.10
N MET A 669 2.54 -20.44 -20.86
CA MET A 669 3.32 -21.39 -20.06
C MET A 669 2.94 -21.34 -18.58
N LEU A 670 2.78 -20.15 -18.02
CA LEU A 670 2.38 -19.95 -16.62
C LEU A 670 0.96 -20.43 -16.33
N THR A 671 0.03 -20.29 -17.29
CA THR A 671 -1.38 -20.67 -17.13
C THR A 671 -1.67 -22.13 -17.51
N GLY A 672 -0.64 -22.88 -17.93
CA GLY A 672 -0.81 -24.29 -18.34
C GLY A 672 -1.55 -24.45 -19.67
N VAL A 673 -1.54 -23.43 -20.52
CA VAL A 673 -2.07 -23.49 -21.89
C VAL A 673 -1.14 -24.34 -22.79
N VAL A 674 0.18 -24.23 -22.55
CA VAL A 674 1.17 -25.00 -23.31
C VAL A 674 1.17 -26.47 -22.86
N PRO A 675 0.88 -27.44 -23.73
CA PRO A 675 1.01 -28.86 -23.39
C PRO A 675 2.44 -29.20 -22.95
N ASP A 676 2.58 -30.13 -22.01
CA ASP A 676 3.90 -30.53 -21.49
C ASP A 676 4.86 -31.00 -22.57
N SER A 677 4.34 -31.70 -23.60
CA SER A 677 5.14 -32.16 -24.75
C SER A 677 5.74 -31.03 -25.58
N LEU A 678 5.18 -29.84 -25.54
CA LEU A 678 5.64 -28.68 -26.32
C LEU A 678 6.41 -27.66 -25.46
N ARG A 679 6.39 -27.81 -24.14
CA ARG A 679 6.98 -26.84 -23.20
C ARG A 679 8.45 -26.55 -23.50
N SER A 680 9.25 -27.57 -23.75
CA SER A 680 10.68 -27.41 -24.08
C SER A 680 10.90 -26.67 -25.40
N ALA A 681 10.09 -26.95 -26.44
CA ALA A 681 10.21 -26.25 -27.73
C ALA A 681 9.81 -24.78 -27.61
N VAL A 682 8.70 -24.47 -26.91
CA VAL A 682 8.24 -23.09 -26.65
C VAL A 682 9.26 -22.31 -25.80
N THR A 683 9.83 -22.94 -24.77
CA THR A 683 10.89 -22.34 -23.95
C THR A 683 12.12 -22.01 -24.79
N ALA A 684 12.61 -22.97 -25.57
CA ALA A 684 13.78 -22.76 -26.46
C ALA A 684 13.52 -21.61 -27.45
N ARG A 685 12.31 -21.55 -28.00
CA ARG A 685 11.90 -20.46 -28.90
C ARG A 685 11.88 -19.10 -28.20
N LEU A 686 11.30 -19.00 -27.00
CA LEU A 686 11.29 -17.76 -26.21
C LEU A 686 12.71 -17.26 -25.94
N LEU A 687 13.61 -18.16 -25.50
CA LEU A 687 15.01 -17.81 -25.26
C LEU A 687 15.71 -17.32 -26.54
N ALA A 688 15.46 -17.98 -27.66
CA ALA A 688 16.02 -17.59 -28.96
C ALA A 688 15.51 -16.20 -29.41
N LEU A 689 14.22 -15.91 -29.22
CA LEU A 689 13.63 -14.60 -29.52
C LEU A 689 14.20 -13.53 -28.59
N SER A 690 14.27 -13.78 -27.29
CA SER A 690 14.78 -12.82 -26.30
C SER A 690 16.24 -12.43 -26.60
N ARG A 691 17.10 -13.40 -26.86
CA ARG A 691 18.53 -13.16 -27.19
C ARG A 691 18.74 -12.63 -28.60
N GLY A 692 18.00 -13.11 -29.59
CA GLY A 692 18.17 -12.76 -31.01
C GLY A 692 17.39 -11.51 -31.41
N LYS A 693 16.06 -11.60 -31.56
CA LYS A 693 15.19 -10.51 -32.01
C LYS A 693 15.26 -9.30 -31.06
N TYR A 694 15.19 -9.54 -29.76
CA TYR A 694 15.17 -8.48 -28.75
C TYR A 694 16.55 -8.16 -28.15
N LYS A 695 17.61 -8.86 -28.55
CA LYS A 695 19.03 -8.61 -28.16
C LYS A 695 19.23 -8.52 -26.65
N SER A 696 18.51 -9.33 -25.91
CA SER A 696 18.45 -9.30 -24.44
C SER A 696 18.07 -7.92 -23.86
N HIS A 697 17.24 -7.13 -24.55
CA HIS A 697 16.56 -5.97 -23.95
C HIS A 697 15.22 -6.40 -23.38
N ILE A 698 14.71 -5.60 -22.47
CA ILE A 698 13.33 -5.77 -22.03
C ILE A 698 12.38 -5.52 -23.21
N ALA A 699 11.52 -6.48 -23.52
CA ALA A 699 10.59 -6.40 -24.61
C ALA A 699 9.15 -6.61 -24.08
N ALA A 700 8.82 -5.89 -23.05
CA ALA A 700 7.60 -6.03 -22.31
C ALA A 700 7.09 -4.68 -21.81
N GLY A 701 5.78 -4.56 -21.75
CA GLY A 701 5.06 -3.46 -21.11
C GLY A 701 4.70 -3.79 -19.67
N LEU A 702 3.62 -3.16 -19.18
CA LEU A 702 3.13 -3.31 -17.82
C LEU A 702 2.82 -4.77 -17.45
N VAL A 703 2.08 -5.48 -18.31
CA VAL A 703 1.67 -6.88 -18.07
C VAL A 703 2.86 -7.82 -18.23
N GLY A 704 3.57 -7.66 -19.34
CA GLY A 704 4.66 -8.57 -19.73
C GLY A 704 5.84 -8.50 -18.79
N THR A 705 6.17 -7.35 -18.24
CA THR A 705 7.27 -7.21 -17.27
C THR A 705 7.09 -8.13 -16.07
N TYR A 706 5.91 -8.18 -15.45
CA TYR A 706 5.63 -9.09 -14.35
C TYR A 706 5.56 -10.54 -14.80
N ILE A 707 4.77 -10.85 -15.84
CA ILE A 707 4.51 -12.23 -16.31
C ILE A 707 5.80 -12.90 -16.80
N PHE A 708 6.61 -12.20 -17.59
CA PHE A 708 7.87 -12.71 -18.07
C PHE A 708 8.89 -12.91 -16.95
N THR A 709 8.95 -11.97 -15.99
CA THR A 709 9.84 -12.11 -14.82
C THR A 709 9.43 -13.33 -13.97
N GLN A 710 8.14 -13.50 -13.70
CA GLN A 710 7.67 -14.66 -12.94
C GLN A 710 7.99 -15.98 -13.65
N TRP A 711 7.76 -16.02 -14.98
CA TRP A 711 8.15 -17.17 -15.78
C TRP A 711 9.66 -17.46 -15.67
N ALA A 712 10.50 -16.45 -15.78
CA ALA A 712 11.93 -16.62 -15.69
C ALA A 712 12.38 -17.12 -14.31
N VAL A 713 11.79 -16.59 -13.23
CA VAL A 713 12.02 -17.05 -11.85
C VAL A 713 11.66 -18.53 -11.71
N ASP A 714 10.46 -18.92 -12.16
CA ASP A 714 9.93 -20.28 -12.00
C ASP A 714 10.68 -21.32 -12.84
N ASN A 715 11.32 -20.91 -13.95
CA ASN A 715 12.04 -21.81 -14.86
C ASN A 715 13.57 -21.72 -14.72
N GLY A 716 14.09 -20.97 -13.75
CA GLY A 716 15.53 -20.90 -13.50
C GLY A 716 16.32 -20.04 -14.51
N GLU A 717 15.64 -19.18 -15.26
CA GLU A 717 16.23 -18.32 -16.31
C GLU A 717 16.78 -17.00 -15.73
N CYS A 718 17.44 -17.09 -14.57
CA CYS A 718 18.02 -15.96 -13.86
C CYS A 718 19.07 -15.22 -14.67
N GLN A 719 19.90 -15.95 -15.45
CA GLN A 719 20.92 -15.37 -16.32
C GLN A 719 20.30 -14.49 -17.40
N LEU A 720 19.19 -14.94 -18.02
CA LEU A 720 18.51 -14.12 -19.03
C LEU A 720 18.02 -12.80 -18.44
N MET A 721 17.43 -12.84 -17.24
CA MET A 721 16.97 -11.63 -16.57
C MET A 721 18.15 -10.72 -16.19
N TYR A 722 19.25 -11.27 -15.69
CA TYR A 722 20.47 -10.51 -15.42
C TYR A 722 20.98 -9.81 -16.68
N ASP A 723 21.11 -10.54 -17.80
CA ASP A 723 21.56 -9.98 -19.09
C ASP A 723 20.64 -8.84 -19.56
N ILE A 724 19.33 -8.96 -19.33
CA ILE A 724 18.33 -7.92 -19.66
C ILE A 724 18.52 -6.70 -18.75
N LEU A 725 18.65 -6.91 -17.45
CA LEU A 725 18.77 -5.81 -16.48
C LEU A 725 20.09 -5.04 -16.64
N LYS A 726 21.14 -5.67 -17.14
CA LYS A 726 22.44 -5.02 -17.43
C LYS A 726 22.45 -4.18 -18.71
N LYS A 727 21.33 -4.09 -19.47
CA LYS A 727 21.28 -3.24 -20.68
C LYS A 727 21.18 -1.77 -20.33
N ARG A 728 22.18 -0.98 -20.79
CA ARG A 728 22.19 0.50 -20.64
C ARG A 728 21.53 1.24 -21.81
N SER A 729 21.27 0.54 -22.90
CA SER A 729 20.55 1.13 -24.04
C SER A 729 19.04 0.92 -23.92
N TYR A 730 18.26 1.78 -24.59
CA TYR A 730 16.80 1.71 -24.68
C TYR A 730 16.34 0.37 -25.32
N PRO A 731 15.31 -0.25 -24.80
CA PRO A 731 14.66 -0.01 -23.51
C PRO A 731 15.39 -0.77 -22.37
N GLY A 732 15.45 -0.18 -21.17
CA GLY A 732 16.10 -0.81 -20.02
C GLY A 732 16.09 0.02 -18.76
N TYR A 733 16.24 -0.64 -17.60
CA TYR A 733 16.26 0.04 -16.29
C TYR A 733 17.51 0.90 -16.11
N LEU A 734 18.67 0.42 -16.55
CA LEU A 734 19.90 1.22 -16.53
C LEU A 734 19.84 2.39 -17.50
N TYR A 735 19.09 2.28 -18.60
CA TYR A 735 18.81 3.42 -19.47
C TYR A 735 18.10 4.53 -18.69
N MET A 736 17.06 4.19 -17.90
CA MET A 736 16.39 5.18 -17.04
C MET A 736 17.37 5.83 -16.06
N ILE A 737 18.18 5.02 -15.34
CA ILE A 737 19.14 5.50 -14.35
C ILE A 737 20.20 6.40 -14.99
N ASP A 738 20.75 6.02 -16.13
CA ASP A 738 21.74 6.82 -16.87
C ASP A 738 21.17 8.17 -17.36
N HIS A 739 19.83 8.28 -17.47
CA HIS A 739 19.12 9.52 -17.80
C HIS A 739 18.52 10.21 -16.57
N GLY A 740 19.03 9.92 -15.38
CA GLY A 740 18.72 10.64 -14.14
C GLY A 740 17.52 10.12 -13.35
N ALA A 741 16.94 8.96 -13.73
CA ALA A 741 15.84 8.38 -12.98
C ALA A 741 16.23 8.04 -11.54
N THR A 742 15.39 8.42 -10.61
CA THR A 742 15.45 8.00 -9.21
C THR A 742 14.30 7.06 -8.83
N THR A 743 13.29 7.02 -9.69
CA THR A 743 12.07 6.20 -9.67
C THR A 743 11.81 5.64 -11.06
N THR A 744 10.97 4.61 -11.19
CA THR A 744 10.62 4.05 -12.50
C THR A 744 9.65 4.96 -13.25
N TRP A 745 9.78 4.99 -14.56
CA TRP A 745 9.02 5.83 -15.48
C TRP A 745 7.73 5.16 -15.97
N GLU A 746 6.83 5.97 -16.54
CA GLU A 746 5.62 5.47 -17.22
C GLU A 746 5.96 4.84 -18.57
N TYR A 747 6.76 5.51 -19.38
CA TYR A 747 7.25 5.03 -20.67
C TYR A 747 8.74 4.68 -20.59
N TRP A 748 9.15 3.62 -21.27
CA TRP A 748 10.58 3.29 -21.41
C TRP A 748 11.41 4.44 -22.00
N SER A 749 10.79 5.31 -22.79
CA SER A 749 11.40 6.49 -23.43
C SER A 749 11.54 7.71 -22.53
N GLY A 750 10.88 7.74 -21.35
CA GLY A 750 10.88 8.88 -20.44
C GLY A 750 9.81 9.92 -20.75
N GLU A 751 8.76 9.56 -21.49
CA GLU A 751 7.60 10.41 -21.67
C GLU A 751 6.66 10.37 -20.47
N ARG A 752 5.94 11.47 -20.19
CA ARG A 752 4.98 11.64 -19.10
C ARG A 752 5.63 11.49 -17.70
N SER A 753 5.05 10.63 -16.85
CA SER A 753 5.47 10.49 -15.45
C SER A 753 6.81 9.80 -15.29
N HIS A 754 7.68 10.37 -14.45
CA HIS A 754 8.92 9.76 -13.99
C HIS A 754 8.78 9.06 -12.63
N ILE A 755 7.57 9.02 -12.07
CA ILE A 755 7.20 8.26 -10.86
C ILE A 755 5.99 7.40 -11.19
N HIS A 756 6.19 6.20 -11.73
CA HIS A 756 5.07 5.39 -12.20
C HIS A 756 5.21 3.89 -11.91
N ASN A 757 4.06 3.20 -11.88
CA ASN A 757 3.97 1.79 -11.49
C ASN A 757 4.13 0.79 -12.67
N CYS A 758 4.35 1.22 -13.89
CA CYS A 758 4.31 0.33 -15.07
C CYS A 758 5.25 -0.87 -15.00
N TYR A 759 6.51 -0.70 -14.57
CA TYR A 759 7.55 -1.70 -14.79
C TYR A 759 8.10 -2.32 -13.50
N ASN A 760 7.40 -2.19 -12.38
CA ASN A 760 7.90 -2.65 -11.08
C ASN A 760 7.72 -4.15 -10.83
N GLY A 761 7.06 -4.86 -11.74
CA GLY A 761 6.88 -6.31 -11.66
C GLY A 761 8.18 -7.12 -11.59
N VAL A 762 9.29 -6.55 -12.09
CA VAL A 762 10.63 -7.17 -12.00
C VAL A 762 11.14 -7.25 -10.55
N GLY A 763 10.58 -6.50 -9.61
CA GLY A 763 11.04 -6.45 -8.22
C GLY A 763 11.02 -7.80 -7.50
N ILE A 764 10.22 -8.76 -7.95
CA ILE A 764 10.25 -10.14 -7.41
C ILE A 764 11.55 -10.86 -7.69
N TRP A 765 12.28 -10.53 -8.76
CA TRP A 765 13.48 -11.22 -9.18
C TRP A 765 14.60 -11.16 -8.12
N PHE A 766 14.73 -10.02 -7.41
CA PHE A 766 15.77 -9.83 -6.39
C PHE A 766 15.61 -10.80 -5.22
N THR A 767 14.37 -11.04 -4.79
CA THR A 767 14.10 -11.91 -3.64
C THR A 767 13.83 -13.34 -4.04
N GLN A 768 13.06 -13.59 -5.12
CA GLN A 768 12.65 -14.94 -5.49
C GLN A 768 13.68 -15.67 -6.36
N ALA A 769 14.46 -14.95 -7.21
CA ALA A 769 15.54 -15.57 -7.96
C ALA A 769 16.87 -15.46 -7.21
N LEU A 770 17.43 -14.26 -7.02
CA LEU A 770 18.76 -14.08 -6.41
C LEU A 770 18.79 -14.55 -4.95
N GLY A 771 17.79 -14.18 -4.15
CA GLY A 771 17.60 -14.65 -2.79
C GLY A 771 17.01 -16.06 -2.71
N GLY A 772 16.32 -16.49 -3.74
CA GLY A 772 15.64 -17.79 -3.85
C GLY A 772 14.49 -17.97 -2.87
N ILE A 773 13.96 -16.91 -2.26
CA ILE A 773 12.93 -16.99 -1.22
C ILE A 773 11.54 -16.96 -1.86
N VAL A 774 10.92 -18.12 -2.02
CA VAL A 774 9.60 -18.28 -2.66
C VAL A 774 8.60 -18.83 -1.66
N PRO A 775 7.47 -18.12 -1.39
CA PRO A 775 6.44 -18.60 -0.48
C PRO A 775 5.66 -19.79 -1.07
N ASP A 776 5.22 -20.71 -0.21
CA ASP A 776 4.45 -21.91 -0.59
C ASP A 776 2.95 -21.66 -0.36
N ILE A 777 2.14 -21.73 -1.41
CA ILE A 777 0.67 -21.55 -1.33
C ILE A 777 -0.02 -22.61 -0.46
N SER A 778 0.54 -23.80 -0.33
CA SER A 778 -0.01 -24.84 0.54
C SER A 778 0.20 -24.57 2.03
N ARG A 779 1.18 -23.72 2.36
CA ARG A 779 1.51 -23.25 3.70
C ARG A 779 1.79 -21.73 3.69
N PRO A 780 0.75 -20.89 3.47
CA PRO A 780 0.87 -19.47 3.17
C PRO A 780 1.44 -18.65 4.32
N GLY A 781 1.70 -17.37 4.06
CA GLY A 781 2.27 -16.43 5.02
C GLY A 781 3.73 -16.74 5.34
N TYR A 782 4.44 -17.42 4.46
CA TYR A 782 5.82 -17.90 4.68
C TYR A 782 5.95 -18.96 5.78
N ARG A 783 4.87 -19.66 6.12
CA ARG A 783 4.94 -20.78 7.08
C ARG A 783 5.82 -21.91 6.56
N HIS A 784 5.89 -22.06 5.24
CA HIS A 784 6.91 -22.82 4.53
C HIS A 784 7.42 -22.03 3.34
N VAL A 785 8.72 -22.16 3.05
CA VAL A 785 9.34 -21.48 1.91
C VAL A 785 10.24 -22.43 1.14
N LEU A 786 10.27 -22.26 -0.18
CA LEU A 786 11.37 -22.76 -0.98
C LEU A 786 12.51 -21.73 -0.92
N ILE A 787 13.69 -22.18 -0.54
CA ILE A 787 14.95 -21.40 -0.62
C ILE A 787 15.83 -22.03 -1.68
N SER A 788 15.81 -21.44 -2.87
CA SER A 788 16.51 -21.94 -4.06
C SER A 788 17.17 -20.80 -4.82
N PRO A 789 18.25 -20.21 -4.27
CA PRO A 789 18.94 -19.11 -4.93
C PRO A 789 19.46 -19.52 -6.32
N GLN A 790 19.23 -18.65 -7.30
CA GLN A 790 19.72 -18.76 -8.66
C GLN A 790 20.93 -17.83 -8.81
N LYS A 791 22.02 -18.38 -9.31
CA LYS A 791 23.28 -17.64 -9.44
C LYS A 791 23.57 -17.31 -10.90
N PRO A 792 23.39 -16.06 -11.36
CA PRO A 792 23.85 -15.66 -12.69
C PRO A 792 25.35 -15.41 -12.69
N ASP A 793 25.97 -15.58 -13.86
CA ASP A 793 27.36 -15.15 -14.09
C ASP A 793 27.42 -13.61 -13.99
N GLY A 794 28.38 -13.08 -13.23
CA GLY A 794 28.56 -11.64 -12.99
C GLY A 794 28.09 -11.16 -11.61
N ILE A 795 27.50 -12.03 -10.78
CA ILE A 795 27.24 -11.75 -9.36
C ILE A 795 28.03 -12.75 -8.51
N ASP A 796 28.92 -12.24 -7.65
CA ASP A 796 29.77 -13.05 -6.78
C ASP A 796 29.11 -13.41 -5.46
N TRP A 797 28.31 -12.48 -4.91
CA TRP A 797 27.58 -12.67 -3.66
C TRP A 797 26.25 -11.91 -3.65
N VAL A 798 25.33 -12.42 -2.85
CA VAL A 798 24.02 -11.80 -2.56
C VAL A 798 23.71 -11.93 -1.08
N SER A 799 23.06 -10.92 -0.52
CA SER A 799 22.46 -10.92 0.81
C SER A 799 21.03 -10.43 0.75
N VAL A 800 20.11 -11.22 1.27
CA VAL A 800 18.67 -10.88 1.36
C VAL A 800 18.18 -11.14 2.77
N ASP A 801 17.67 -10.10 3.42
CA ASP A 801 16.85 -10.20 4.63
C ASP A 801 15.40 -9.96 4.24
N LYS A 802 14.52 -10.96 4.46
CA LYS A 802 13.08 -10.83 4.22
C LYS A 802 12.31 -10.98 5.54
N GLU A 803 11.70 -9.88 5.97
CA GLU A 803 10.79 -9.90 7.11
C GLU A 803 9.45 -10.54 6.71
N THR A 804 8.99 -11.52 7.48
CA THR A 804 7.75 -12.25 7.26
C THR A 804 6.82 -12.13 8.48
N PRO A 805 5.56 -12.57 8.41
CA PRO A 805 4.69 -12.62 9.59
C PRO A 805 5.25 -13.43 10.76
N TYR A 806 6.18 -14.35 10.51
CA TYR A 806 6.81 -15.18 11.54
C TYR A 806 8.17 -14.64 12.03
N GLY A 807 8.80 -13.74 11.29
CA GLY A 807 10.13 -13.17 11.55
C GLY A 807 10.98 -13.12 10.28
N THR A 808 12.26 -12.78 10.45
CA THR A 808 13.17 -12.55 9.32
C THR A 808 13.74 -13.84 8.78
N ILE A 809 13.56 -14.10 7.49
CA ILE A 809 14.33 -15.08 6.72
C ILE A 809 15.56 -14.34 6.19
N ARG A 810 16.76 -14.88 6.44
CA ARG A 810 18.01 -14.36 5.86
C ARG A 810 18.62 -15.39 4.95
N VAL A 811 18.96 -14.97 3.75
CA VAL A 811 19.66 -15.78 2.77
C VAL A 811 20.87 -15.01 2.28
N SER A 812 22.05 -15.59 2.39
CA SER A 812 23.25 -15.04 1.77
C SER A 812 24.08 -16.13 1.14
N TRP A 813 24.59 -15.85 -0.05
CA TRP A 813 25.51 -16.77 -0.72
C TRP A 813 26.73 -16.03 -1.24
N HIS A 814 27.87 -16.71 -1.21
CA HIS A 814 29.13 -16.26 -1.77
C HIS A 814 29.89 -17.45 -2.33
N GLY A 815 30.17 -17.43 -3.62
CA GLY A 815 30.77 -18.56 -4.30
C GLY A 815 29.93 -19.84 -4.20
N ALA A 816 30.46 -20.85 -3.55
CA ALA A 816 29.83 -22.15 -3.33
C ALA A 816 29.08 -22.25 -1.99
N ARG A 817 29.21 -21.27 -1.10
CA ARG A 817 28.63 -21.29 0.26
C ARG A 817 27.28 -20.59 0.28
N LEU A 818 26.26 -21.26 0.85
CA LEU A 818 24.96 -20.69 1.15
C LEU A 818 24.76 -20.66 2.68
N SER A 819 24.39 -19.51 3.21
CA SER A 819 23.97 -19.32 4.61
C SER A 819 22.51 -18.94 4.66
N VAL A 820 21.75 -19.62 5.53
CA VAL A 820 20.29 -19.41 5.67
C VAL A 820 19.96 -19.28 7.16
N GLU A 821 19.17 -18.27 7.51
CA GLU A 821 18.54 -18.15 8.82
C GLU A 821 17.02 -18.21 8.64
N ILE A 822 16.38 -19.14 9.35
CA ILE A 822 14.93 -19.41 9.28
C ILE A 822 14.32 -19.05 10.64
N PRO A 823 13.27 -18.19 10.69
CA PRO A 823 12.65 -17.81 11.96
C PRO A 823 11.83 -18.94 12.57
N VAL A 824 11.55 -18.83 13.88
CA VAL A 824 10.69 -19.79 14.59
C VAL A 824 9.28 -19.80 13.99
N GLY A 825 8.73 -20.98 13.72
CA GLY A 825 7.42 -21.14 13.09
C GLY A 825 7.45 -21.33 11.58
N VAL A 826 8.63 -21.19 10.97
CA VAL A 826 8.86 -21.42 9.53
C VAL A 826 9.67 -22.71 9.35
N THR A 827 9.35 -23.44 8.27
CA THR A 827 10.20 -24.50 7.70
C THR A 827 10.60 -24.14 6.28
N ALA A 828 11.69 -24.70 5.79
CA ALA A 828 12.12 -24.45 4.41
C ALA A 828 12.50 -25.75 3.71
N THR A 829 12.24 -25.78 2.40
CA THR A 829 12.95 -26.67 1.47
C THR A 829 14.11 -25.88 0.89
N VAL A 830 15.35 -26.32 1.15
CA VAL A 830 16.55 -25.64 0.66
C VAL A 830 17.13 -26.41 -0.51
N VAL A 831 17.27 -25.74 -1.65
CA VAL A 831 17.91 -26.31 -2.85
C VAL A 831 19.17 -25.51 -3.16
N TRP A 832 20.34 -26.17 -3.10
CA TRP A 832 21.62 -25.55 -3.40
C TRP A 832 22.57 -26.51 -4.09
N GLN A 833 23.14 -26.09 -5.21
CA GLN A 833 24.07 -26.89 -6.01
C GLN A 833 23.57 -28.31 -6.34
N GLY A 834 22.30 -28.41 -6.73
CA GLY A 834 21.66 -29.69 -7.07
C GLY A 834 21.28 -30.57 -5.88
N ARG A 835 21.62 -30.19 -4.66
CA ARG A 835 21.18 -30.88 -3.43
C ARG A 835 19.90 -30.28 -2.89
N ARG A 836 18.98 -31.12 -2.46
CA ARG A 836 17.70 -30.75 -1.90
C ARG A 836 17.59 -31.20 -0.42
N HIS A 837 17.27 -30.28 0.45
CA HIS A 837 17.09 -30.49 1.88
C HIS A 837 15.67 -30.11 2.25
N GLU A 838 14.88 -31.12 2.64
CA GLU A 838 13.47 -30.93 3.02
C GLU A 838 13.33 -30.58 4.49
N ASP A 839 12.25 -29.84 4.82
CA ASP A 839 11.81 -29.54 6.17
C ASP A 839 12.90 -28.97 7.10
N VAL A 840 13.81 -28.16 6.54
CA VAL A 840 14.83 -27.46 7.32
C VAL A 840 14.12 -26.54 8.31
N GLY A 841 14.30 -26.77 9.60
CA GLY A 841 13.64 -26.03 10.66
C GLY A 841 14.27 -24.66 10.95
N SER A 842 13.73 -23.96 11.94
CA SER A 842 14.24 -22.65 12.36
C SER A 842 15.70 -22.69 12.81
N GLY A 843 16.39 -21.55 12.71
CA GLY A 843 17.78 -21.38 13.13
C GLY A 843 18.73 -21.05 11.97
N LYS A 844 20.04 -21.22 12.22
CA LYS A 844 21.09 -20.85 11.27
C LYS A 844 21.71 -22.10 10.67
N TRP A 845 21.79 -22.12 9.35
CA TRP A 845 22.25 -23.25 8.55
C TRP A 845 23.27 -22.79 7.49
N THR A 846 24.18 -23.68 7.14
CA THR A 846 25.16 -23.45 6.06
C THR A 846 25.14 -24.68 5.15
N PHE A 847 25.10 -24.47 3.85
CA PHE A 847 25.05 -25.48 2.81
C PHE A 847 26.19 -25.30 1.83
#